data_1e209254ed0391338981d78213284d0e
#
_entry.id   1e209254ed0391338981d78213284d0e
#
_cell.length_a   1.000
_cell.length_b   1.000
_cell.length_c   1.000
_cell.angle_alpha   90.00
_cell.angle_beta   90.00
_cell.angle_gamma   90.00
#
_symmetry.space_group_name_H-M   'P 1'
#
loop_
_entity.id
_entity.type
_entity.pdbx_description
1 polymer ?
#
loop_
_entity_poly.entity_id
_entity_poly.type
_entity_poly.pdbx_seq_one_letter_code
_entity_poly.pdbx_strand_id
1 'polypeptide(L)'
;MLFKISVYLAVFLPLAGFLVSGIILRLAPKKLQYFEDDHNPHHNFADKFAQIFTTICLFGSLLFSAIIFYEVWQNKISTNQVLVSWISSGDFVVNWSLKIDSLVAVMLIVVSGVSFLVHLYSIGYMHEDPAIARFMSYLSLFTFFMLMLVSADNFLQLFFGWEGVGVASYLLIGFWFKKQSANVAAMKAFIANRVGDCGLILAIALIFLTFGSVDYATVFANLNNHLDSKFTVLNIEFATLETIAILLFIGAMGKSAQIGLHVWLADAMEGPTPVSALIHAATMVTAGVFLVIRCSAIFELTPFALSFVTIIGALTAFFSATIALTQNDIKKIIAYSTCSQLGYMFFACGVSAYQPAIFHLATHAFFKALLFLSAGSVIHAMHHEQDIRKMGGIYKKIPITYAMMWIGSLALAGFPPFAGFFSKDAILESAFMSHSEFGKFAFALGIASAFLTAFYSWRLLFLTFHGHTRADHHTFEHAHESPKTMLIPLFILSIGSIFAGFIGVKYLAMLSAQNNFFSDAIFVSEARADLLNEIHHSPLIVKLAPMLVSIIAIALAYWFYIKQTSLPNQLAKNLKLAYNISFNKWYFDEIYDKIFVKPARKIGDLAWRIIDVKIIDGVPNGLAHLCKLGSTVVSKVQTGFIFNYALWMVLGLVGIIFYLVMSLKSLGVIVK
;
A
#
# COMPACT_ATOMS: atom_id res chain seq x y z
N MET A 1 0.46 32.41 14.25
CA MET A 1 -0.95 32.08 13.96
C MET A 1 -1.09 31.39 12.60
N LEU A 2 -0.57 31.95 11.52
CA LEU A 2 -0.65 31.38 10.15
C LEU A 2 -0.13 29.93 10.09
N PHE A 3 1.05 29.66 10.63
CA PHE A 3 1.65 28.32 10.64
C PHE A 3 0.73 27.26 11.27
N LYS A 4 0.13 27.54 12.46
CA LYS A 4 -0.80 26.61 13.10
C LYS A 4 -2.03 26.31 12.23
N ILE A 5 -2.60 27.34 11.61
CA ILE A 5 -3.75 27.19 10.71
C ILE A 5 -3.33 26.38 9.47
N SER A 6 -2.14 26.61 8.93
CA SER A 6 -1.61 25.84 7.79
C SER A 6 -1.52 24.36 8.09
N VAL A 7 -1.10 23.95 9.28
CA VAL A 7 -1.02 22.54 9.68
C VAL A 7 -2.39 21.87 9.65
N TYR A 8 -3.43 22.52 10.19
CA TYR A 8 -4.78 21.97 10.14
C TYR A 8 -5.31 21.90 8.70
N LEU A 9 -5.17 22.97 7.94
CA LEU A 9 -5.72 23.03 6.59
C LEU A 9 -5.01 22.08 5.64
N ALA A 10 -3.69 21.93 5.75
CA ALA A 10 -2.96 20.96 4.95
C ALA A 10 -3.52 19.54 5.08
N VAL A 11 -3.83 19.09 6.30
CA VAL A 11 -4.29 17.73 6.59
C VAL A 11 -5.78 17.55 6.38
N PHE A 12 -6.63 18.53 6.80
CA PHE A 12 -8.09 18.34 6.84
C PHE A 12 -8.83 18.81 5.59
N LEU A 13 -8.23 19.62 4.69
CA LEU A 13 -8.87 19.98 3.43
C LEU A 13 -9.22 18.77 2.55
N PRO A 14 -8.37 17.73 2.39
CA PRO A 14 -8.78 16.54 1.66
C PRO A 14 -9.97 15.82 2.30
N LEU A 15 -10.07 15.80 3.64
CA LEU A 15 -11.25 15.25 4.33
C LEU A 15 -12.52 16.06 4.02
N ALA A 16 -12.42 17.39 4.01
CA ALA A 16 -13.54 18.25 3.60
C ALA A 16 -13.95 17.96 2.14
N GLY A 17 -12.96 17.76 1.24
CA GLY A 17 -13.19 17.33 -0.13
C GLY A 17 -14.00 16.04 -0.22
N PHE A 18 -13.63 15.03 0.56
CA PHE A 18 -14.34 13.75 0.64
C PHE A 18 -15.77 13.92 1.18
N LEU A 19 -15.92 14.53 2.35
CA LEU A 19 -17.21 14.61 3.05
C LEU A 19 -18.24 15.42 2.26
N VAL A 20 -17.86 16.62 1.80
CA VAL A 20 -18.79 17.51 1.10
C VAL A 20 -19.19 16.91 -0.25
N SER A 21 -18.24 16.38 -1.02
CA SER A 21 -18.54 15.72 -2.30
C SER A 21 -19.40 14.47 -2.10
N GLY A 22 -19.14 13.67 -1.06
CA GLY A 22 -19.92 12.48 -0.72
C GLY A 22 -21.35 12.81 -0.29
N ILE A 23 -21.56 13.89 0.49
CA ILE A 23 -22.90 14.37 0.91
C ILE A 23 -23.68 14.84 -0.31
N ILE A 24 -23.07 15.66 -1.17
CA ILE A 24 -23.76 16.18 -2.37
C ILE A 24 -24.12 15.04 -3.31
N LEU A 25 -23.24 14.06 -3.50
CA LEU A 25 -23.52 12.87 -4.31
C LEU A 25 -24.71 12.09 -3.75
N ARG A 26 -24.85 11.97 -2.43
CA ARG A 26 -25.98 11.28 -1.79
C ARG A 26 -27.30 12.06 -1.90
N LEU A 27 -27.24 13.37 -1.86
CA LEU A 27 -28.43 14.26 -1.94
C LEU A 27 -28.88 14.51 -3.38
N ALA A 28 -28.02 14.29 -4.36
CA ALA A 28 -28.39 14.44 -5.77
C ALA A 28 -29.52 13.46 -6.15
N PRO A 29 -30.51 13.90 -6.94
CA PRO A 29 -31.62 13.04 -7.33
C PRO A 29 -31.10 11.80 -8.08
N LYS A 30 -31.65 10.62 -7.73
CA LYS A 30 -31.26 9.29 -8.22
C LYS A 30 -31.55 9.04 -9.72
N LYS A 31 -31.24 9.96 -10.61
CA LYS A 31 -31.09 9.65 -12.04
C LYS A 31 -29.80 8.89 -12.35
N LEU A 32 -29.10 8.46 -11.32
CA LEU A 32 -27.90 7.63 -11.33
C LEU A 32 -28.22 6.12 -11.30
N GLN A 33 -29.27 5.68 -11.98
CA GLN A 33 -29.34 4.29 -12.39
C GLN A 33 -28.46 4.15 -13.62
N TYR A 34 -27.42 3.34 -13.44
CA TYR A 34 -26.53 2.86 -14.50
C TYR A 34 -27.36 2.25 -15.65
N PHE A 35 -27.69 3.03 -16.64
CA PHE A 35 -28.18 2.51 -17.90
C PHE A 35 -26.99 2.30 -18.81
N GLU A 36 -26.82 1.06 -19.24
CA GLU A 36 -25.71 0.57 -20.07
C GLU A 36 -25.69 1.17 -21.50
N ASP A 37 -26.68 2.01 -21.86
CA ASP A 37 -26.93 2.41 -23.24
C ASP A 37 -26.70 3.90 -23.57
N ASP A 38 -26.22 4.72 -22.63
CA ASP A 38 -25.97 6.14 -22.90
C ASP A 38 -24.48 6.42 -23.12
N HIS A 39 -24.06 6.40 -24.40
CA HIS A 39 -22.70 6.73 -24.85
C HIS A 39 -22.30 8.22 -24.62
N ASN A 40 -23.12 9.00 -23.97
CA ASN A 40 -22.85 10.40 -23.66
C ASN A 40 -23.16 10.70 -22.19
N PRO A 41 -22.21 10.52 -21.25
CA PRO A 41 -22.45 10.86 -19.85
C PRO A 41 -22.63 12.37 -19.71
N HIS A 42 -23.88 12.83 -19.67
CA HIS A 42 -24.15 14.18 -19.25
C HIS A 42 -23.77 14.32 -17.79
N HIS A 43 -22.57 14.88 -17.51
CA HIS A 43 -22.15 15.18 -16.15
C HIS A 43 -23.18 16.09 -15.50
N ASN A 44 -23.81 15.57 -14.46
CA ASN A 44 -24.74 16.33 -13.64
C ASN A 44 -23.99 17.35 -12.76
N PHE A 45 -24.73 18.22 -12.09
CA PHE A 45 -24.15 19.22 -11.18
C PHE A 45 -23.24 18.59 -10.11
N ALA A 46 -23.62 17.43 -9.54
CA ALA A 46 -22.84 16.75 -8.51
C ALA A 46 -21.46 16.28 -9.03
N ASP A 47 -21.39 15.79 -10.27
CA ASP A 47 -20.14 15.35 -10.89
C ASP A 47 -19.18 16.52 -11.11
N LYS A 48 -19.65 17.61 -11.68
CA LYS A 48 -18.86 18.83 -11.89
C LYS A 48 -18.41 19.45 -10.57
N PHE A 49 -19.33 19.50 -9.60
CA PHE A 49 -19.03 20.01 -8.27
C PHE A 49 -17.94 19.18 -7.59
N ALA A 50 -18.07 17.85 -7.57
CA ALA A 50 -17.08 16.96 -6.96
C ALA A 50 -15.69 17.13 -7.58
N GLN A 51 -15.61 17.18 -8.92
CA GLN A 51 -14.36 17.40 -9.65
C GLN A 51 -13.67 18.70 -9.23
N ILE A 52 -14.40 19.81 -9.24
CA ILE A 52 -13.87 21.15 -8.93
C ILE A 52 -13.54 21.26 -7.44
N PHE A 53 -14.48 20.90 -6.58
CA PHE A 53 -14.34 21.10 -5.14
C PHE A 53 -13.20 20.27 -4.54
N THR A 54 -13.10 18.97 -4.88
CA THR A 54 -12.01 18.13 -4.40
C THR A 54 -10.66 18.64 -4.92
N THR A 55 -10.57 19.04 -6.19
CA THR A 55 -9.33 19.58 -6.76
C THR A 55 -8.90 20.88 -6.08
N ILE A 56 -9.85 21.78 -5.75
CA ILE A 56 -9.57 23.02 -4.99
C ILE A 56 -9.10 22.67 -3.56
N CYS A 57 -9.74 21.72 -2.88
CA CYS A 57 -9.30 21.27 -1.55
C CYS A 57 -7.86 20.73 -1.58
N LEU A 58 -7.51 19.93 -2.59
CA LEU A 58 -6.15 19.42 -2.74
C LEU A 58 -5.14 20.50 -3.10
N PHE A 59 -5.51 21.46 -3.94
CA PHE A 59 -4.68 22.63 -4.21
C PHE A 59 -4.42 23.45 -2.94
N GLY A 60 -5.47 23.69 -2.14
CA GLY A 60 -5.33 24.33 -0.83
C GLY A 60 -4.41 23.56 0.11
N SER A 61 -4.57 22.23 0.19
CA SER A 61 -3.69 21.35 0.97
C SER A 61 -2.23 21.49 0.52
N LEU A 62 -1.96 21.50 -0.78
CA LEU A 62 -0.61 21.72 -1.33
C LEU A 62 -0.05 23.10 -0.96
N LEU A 63 -0.84 24.18 -1.07
CA LEU A 63 -0.38 25.52 -0.71
C LEU A 63 0.01 25.59 0.77
N PHE A 64 -0.82 25.06 1.66
CA PHE A 64 -0.50 25.04 3.09
C PHE A 64 0.68 24.10 3.41
N SER A 65 0.82 22.98 2.71
CA SER A 65 2.01 22.12 2.82
C SER A 65 3.28 22.83 2.37
N ALA A 66 3.20 23.66 1.33
CA ALA A 66 4.34 24.47 0.87
C ALA A 66 4.74 25.55 1.89
N ILE A 67 3.78 26.18 2.55
CA ILE A 67 4.03 27.11 3.66
C ILE A 67 4.75 26.39 4.81
N ILE A 68 4.24 25.22 5.22
CA ILE A 68 4.87 24.41 6.26
C ILE A 68 6.31 24.03 5.88
N PHE A 69 6.49 23.54 4.65
CA PHE A 69 7.83 23.19 4.17
C PHE A 69 8.80 24.37 4.19
N TYR A 70 8.35 25.53 3.75
CA TYR A 70 9.16 26.76 3.77
C TYR A 70 9.58 27.15 5.19
N GLU A 71 8.64 27.14 6.14
CA GLU A 71 8.90 27.48 7.55
C GLU A 71 9.86 26.47 8.22
N VAL A 72 9.67 25.17 7.95
CA VAL A 72 10.57 24.12 8.45
C VAL A 72 11.97 24.27 7.84
N TRP A 73 12.06 24.55 6.54
CA TRP A 73 13.34 24.72 5.85
C TRP A 73 14.12 25.94 6.33
N GLN A 74 13.46 27.11 6.42
CA GLN A 74 14.12 28.36 6.77
C GLN A 74 14.33 28.52 8.28
N ASN A 75 13.31 28.21 9.08
CA ASN A 75 13.27 28.50 10.50
C ASN A 75 13.49 27.26 11.37
N LYS A 76 13.72 26.08 10.77
CA LYS A 76 13.92 24.78 11.45
C LYS A 76 12.85 24.51 12.52
N ILE A 77 11.59 24.86 12.22
CA ILE A 77 10.47 24.69 13.14
C ILE A 77 10.14 23.21 13.24
N SER A 78 10.24 22.65 14.44
CA SER A 78 9.65 21.36 14.82
C SER A 78 8.57 21.60 15.88
N THR A 79 7.39 21.04 15.70
CA THR A 79 6.27 21.26 16.62
C THR A 79 5.34 20.05 16.66
N ASN A 80 4.70 19.89 17.82
CA ASN A 80 3.62 18.95 18.02
C ASN A 80 2.35 19.71 18.44
N GLN A 81 1.26 19.52 17.71
CA GLN A 81 -0.02 20.18 17.99
C GLN A 81 -1.05 19.14 18.40
N VAL A 82 -1.33 19.07 19.70
CA VAL A 82 -2.39 18.23 20.24
C VAL A 82 -3.76 18.80 19.85
N LEU A 83 -4.60 17.99 19.24
CA LEU A 83 -5.96 18.33 18.82
C LEU A 83 -6.96 17.98 19.92
N VAL A 84 -6.90 16.73 20.37
CA VAL A 84 -7.83 16.18 21.37
C VAL A 84 -7.21 14.95 22.02
N SER A 85 -7.56 14.65 23.26
CA SER A 85 -7.28 13.35 23.88
C SER A 85 -8.23 12.33 23.25
N TRP A 86 -7.66 11.33 22.57
CA TRP A 86 -8.44 10.33 21.81
C TRP A 86 -8.82 9.14 22.68
N ILE A 87 -7.85 8.56 23.40
CA ILE A 87 -8.07 7.42 24.27
C ILE A 87 -7.47 7.76 25.64
N SER A 88 -8.24 7.51 26.70
CA SER A 88 -7.77 7.64 28.09
C SER A 88 -8.39 6.50 28.88
N SER A 89 -7.53 5.54 29.31
CA SER A 89 -7.94 4.36 30.07
C SER A 89 -6.82 3.97 31.04
N GLY A 90 -6.93 4.40 32.30
CA GLY A 90 -5.84 4.25 33.28
C GLY A 90 -4.60 4.99 32.81
N ASP A 91 -3.46 4.30 32.79
CA ASP A 91 -2.17 4.85 32.34
C ASP A 91 -2.03 4.90 30.81
N PHE A 92 -2.95 4.27 30.06
CA PHE A 92 -2.95 4.30 28.61
C PHE A 92 -3.62 5.57 28.11
N VAL A 93 -2.81 6.56 27.74
CA VAL A 93 -3.28 7.84 27.17
C VAL A 93 -2.73 8.01 25.77
N VAL A 94 -3.61 8.28 24.82
CA VAL A 94 -3.27 8.54 23.42
C VAL A 94 -3.93 9.83 22.98
N ASN A 95 -3.14 10.76 22.50
CA ASN A 95 -3.59 12.02 21.96
C ASN A 95 -3.71 11.95 20.44
N TRP A 96 -4.68 12.67 19.90
CA TRP A 96 -4.71 12.97 18.47
C TRP A 96 -3.91 14.23 18.24
N SER A 97 -2.76 14.10 17.60
CA SER A 97 -1.78 15.19 17.48
C SER A 97 -1.28 15.30 16.05
N LEU A 98 -0.79 16.46 15.66
CA LEU A 98 -0.10 16.68 14.39
C LEU A 98 1.35 17.07 14.68
N LYS A 99 2.26 16.14 14.41
CA LYS A 99 3.70 16.34 14.48
C LYS A 99 4.20 16.91 13.16
N ILE A 100 4.95 17.99 13.23
CA ILE A 100 5.62 18.61 12.07
C ILE A 100 7.10 18.71 12.38
N ASP A 101 7.90 18.07 11.55
CA ASP A 101 9.35 18.15 11.50
C ASP A 101 9.80 18.09 10.02
N SER A 102 11.08 18.05 9.76
CA SER A 102 11.63 18.05 8.40
C SER A 102 11.19 16.82 7.58
N LEU A 103 11.10 15.64 8.18
CA LEU A 103 10.63 14.43 7.53
C LEU A 103 9.15 14.55 7.12
N VAL A 104 8.30 15.04 8.03
CA VAL A 104 6.88 15.28 7.76
C VAL A 104 6.69 16.35 6.71
N ALA A 105 7.45 17.45 6.77
CA ALA A 105 7.35 18.55 5.80
C ALA A 105 7.61 18.08 4.35
N VAL A 106 8.62 17.22 4.14
CA VAL A 106 8.86 16.58 2.83
C VAL A 106 7.67 15.71 2.41
N MET A 107 7.16 14.88 3.32
CA MET A 107 6.02 14.00 3.01
C MET A 107 4.74 14.78 2.71
N LEU A 108 4.46 15.86 3.46
CA LEU A 108 3.28 16.70 3.22
C LEU A 108 3.29 17.29 1.81
N ILE A 109 4.43 17.87 1.37
CA ILE A 109 4.52 18.48 0.03
C ILE A 109 4.49 17.45 -1.09
N VAL A 110 5.14 16.30 -0.90
CA VAL A 110 5.16 15.21 -1.89
C VAL A 110 3.77 14.60 -2.05
N VAL A 111 3.10 14.27 -0.95
CA VAL A 111 1.77 13.63 -0.96
C VAL A 111 0.72 14.59 -1.52
N SER A 112 0.64 15.83 -0.99
CA SER A 112 -0.37 16.81 -1.44
C SER A 112 -0.13 17.23 -2.89
N GLY A 113 1.13 17.41 -3.31
CA GLY A 113 1.49 17.81 -4.66
C GLY A 113 1.13 16.76 -5.70
N VAL A 114 1.54 15.51 -5.48
CA VAL A 114 1.19 14.41 -6.39
C VAL A 114 -0.33 14.18 -6.40
N SER A 115 -0.98 14.23 -5.23
CA SER A 115 -2.43 14.03 -5.15
C SER A 115 -3.20 15.13 -5.88
N PHE A 116 -2.82 16.40 -5.75
CA PHE A 116 -3.42 17.48 -6.52
C PHE A 116 -3.30 17.26 -8.04
N LEU A 117 -2.11 16.89 -8.52
CA LEU A 117 -1.87 16.64 -9.95
C LEU A 117 -2.66 15.41 -10.44
N VAL A 118 -2.79 14.38 -9.62
CA VAL A 118 -3.63 13.21 -9.92
C VAL A 118 -5.11 13.59 -9.99
N HIS A 119 -5.62 14.45 -9.07
CA HIS A 119 -7.00 14.94 -9.16
C HIS A 119 -7.25 15.72 -10.46
N LEU A 120 -6.34 16.62 -10.82
CA LEU A 120 -6.44 17.37 -12.08
C LEU A 120 -6.42 16.45 -13.30
N TYR A 121 -5.52 15.46 -13.32
CA TYR A 121 -5.44 14.44 -14.38
C TYR A 121 -6.73 13.62 -14.48
N SER A 122 -7.31 13.26 -13.34
CA SER A 122 -8.50 12.41 -13.25
C SER A 122 -9.74 13.05 -13.88
N ILE A 123 -9.82 14.38 -13.92
CA ILE A 123 -10.91 15.09 -14.62
C ILE A 123 -10.98 14.70 -16.10
N GLY A 124 -9.81 14.59 -16.75
CA GLY A 124 -9.76 14.16 -18.16
C GLY A 124 -9.86 12.65 -18.32
N TYR A 125 -9.11 11.89 -17.51
CA TYR A 125 -9.04 10.44 -17.64
C TYR A 125 -10.37 9.71 -17.35
N MET A 126 -11.13 10.18 -16.36
CA MET A 126 -12.42 9.60 -15.95
C MET A 126 -13.63 10.33 -16.56
N HIS A 127 -13.41 11.16 -17.58
CA HIS A 127 -14.48 11.99 -18.16
C HIS A 127 -15.68 11.17 -18.67
N GLU A 128 -15.44 9.97 -19.16
CA GLU A 128 -16.49 9.08 -19.67
C GLU A 128 -17.08 8.16 -18.59
N ASP A 129 -16.51 8.16 -17.37
CA ASP A 129 -16.99 7.27 -16.31
C ASP A 129 -18.15 7.92 -15.53
N PRO A 130 -19.33 7.26 -15.47
CA PRO A 130 -20.52 7.81 -14.79
C PRO A 130 -20.34 7.93 -13.28
N ALA A 131 -19.32 7.34 -12.69
CA ALA A 131 -19.05 7.37 -11.25
C ALA A 131 -17.88 8.31 -10.87
N ILE A 132 -17.56 9.30 -11.72
CA ILE A 132 -16.42 10.21 -11.50
C ILE A 132 -16.49 10.95 -10.15
N ALA A 133 -17.68 11.37 -9.69
CA ALA A 133 -17.82 12.02 -8.40
C ALA A 133 -17.42 11.12 -7.23
N ARG A 134 -17.79 9.83 -7.27
CA ARG A 134 -17.36 8.84 -6.29
C ARG A 134 -15.85 8.62 -6.34
N PHE A 135 -15.28 8.60 -7.55
CA PHE A 135 -13.85 8.46 -7.77
C PHE A 135 -13.07 9.60 -7.12
N MET A 136 -13.45 10.85 -7.40
CA MET A 136 -12.81 12.04 -6.85
C MET A 136 -12.92 12.10 -5.32
N SER A 137 -14.07 11.71 -4.77
CA SER A 137 -14.27 11.60 -3.33
C SER A 137 -13.32 10.59 -2.69
N TYR A 138 -13.17 9.38 -3.26
CA TYR A 138 -12.27 8.35 -2.74
C TYR A 138 -10.79 8.74 -2.84
N LEU A 139 -10.37 9.45 -3.89
CA LEU A 139 -9.02 9.99 -4.00
C LEU A 139 -8.71 10.99 -2.87
N SER A 140 -9.67 11.88 -2.55
CA SER A 140 -9.54 12.82 -1.44
C SER A 140 -9.45 12.12 -0.09
N LEU A 141 -10.28 11.10 0.14
CA LEU A 141 -10.23 10.27 1.36
C LEU A 141 -8.86 9.59 1.53
N PHE A 142 -8.35 9.00 0.45
CA PHE A 142 -7.05 8.34 0.44
C PHE A 142 -5.93 9.33 0.81
N THR A 143 -5.96 10.53 0.25
CA THR A 143 -4.97 11.58 0.57
C THR A 143 -5.06 12.02 2.02
N PHE A 144 -6.27 12.21 2.57
CA PHE A 144 -6.46 12.53 3.98
C PHE A 144 -5.80 11.49 4.89
N PHE A 145 -6.07 10.21 4.68
CA PHE A 145 -5.49 9.16 5.52
C PHE A 145 -3.95 9.11 5.41
N MET A 146 -3.41 9.37 4.22
CA MET A 146 -1.95 9.41 4.07
C MET A 146 -1.34 10.61 4.82
N LEU A 147 -1.97 11.78 4.77
CA LEU A 147 -1.50 12.97 5.50
C LEU A 147 -1.63 12.76 7.03
N MET A 148 -2.69 12.09 7.50
CA MET A 148 -2.83 11.69 8.90
C MET A 148 -1.75 10.71 9.35
N LEU A 149 -1.38 9.76 8.49
CA LEU A 149 -0.32 8.79 8.77
C LEU A 149 1.02 9.49 8.99
N VAL A 150 1.42 10.33 8.04
CA VAL A 150 2.75 10.96 8.07
C VAL A 150 2.88 12.02 9.16
N SER A 151 1.78 12.68 9.55
CA SER A 151 1.75 13.68 10.62
C SER A 151 1.45 13.12 12.01
N ALA A 152 1.36 11.81 12.18
CA ALA A 152 1.14 11.18 13.48
C ALA A 152 2.31 11.44 14.44
N ASP A 153 1.98 11.64 15.73
CA ASP A 153 2.96 11.81 16.83
C ASP A 153 3.12 10.55 17.67
N ASN A 154 2.31 9.56 17.43
CA ASN A 154 2.34 8.29 18.17
C ASN A 154 2.03 7.11 17.23
N PHE A 155 2.41 5.92 17.68
CA PHE A 155 2.24 4.68 16.89
C PHE A 155 0.78 4.31 16.64
N LEU A 156 -0.14 4.65 17.56
CA LEU A 156 -1.56 4.28 17.37
C LEU A 156 -2.25 5.19 16.36
N GLN A 157 -1.96 6.48 16.36
CA GLN A 157 -2.47 7.40 15.35
C GLN A 157 -1.85 7.10 13.97
N LEU A 158 -0.57 6.76 13.92
CA LEU A 158 0.06 6.26 12.69
C LEU A 158 -0.72 5.06 12.16
N PHE A 159 -1.05 4.10 13.03
CA PHE A 159 -1.83 2.92 12.66
C PHE A 159 -3.23 3.27 12.14
N PHE A 160 -3.90 4.27 12.71
CA PHE A 160 -5.17 4.78 12.17
C PHE A 160 -5.03 5.24 10.71
N GLY A 161 -4.04 6.07 10.41
CA GLY A 161 -3.76 6.48 9.03
C GLY A 161 -3.39 5.31 8.13
N TRP A 162 -2.62 4.36 8.66
CA TRP A 162 -2.16 3.14 7.99
C TRP A 162 -3.33 2.25 7.53
N GLU A 163 -4.29 2.03 8.40
CA GLU A 163 -5.52 1.29 8.09
C GLU A 163 -6.43 2.06 7.15
N GLY A 164 -6.55 3.38 7.37
CA GLY A 164 -7.35 4.24 6.51
C GLY A 164 -6.87 4.26 5.06
N VAL A 165 -5.55 4.34 4.85
CA VAL A 165 -4.95 4.19 3.51
C VAL A 165 -5.25 2.80 2.93
N GLY A 166 -5.22 1.74 3.76
CA GLY A 166 -5.58 0.37 3.35
C GLY A 166 -7.02 0.28 2.85
N VAL A 167 -7.99 0.81 3.61
CA VAL A 167 -9.40 0.82 3.23
C VAL A 167 -9.64 1.66 1.97
N ALA A 168 -9.05 2.87 1.91
CA ALA A 168 -9.23 3.74 0.75
C ALA A 168 -8.62 3.12 -0.53
N SER A 169 -7.48 2.42 -0.40
CA SER A 169 -6.89 1.68 -1.53
C SER A 169 -7.78 0.53 -2.00
N TYR A 170 -8.39 -0.22 -1.06
CA TYR A 170 -9.36 -1.27 -1.38
C TYR A 170 -10.53 -0.72 -2.22
N LEU A 171 -11.11 0.42 -1.81
CA LEU A 171 -12.20 1.08 -2.53
C LEU A 171 -11.78 1.57 -3.92
N LEU A 172 -10.53 2.02 -4.07
CA LEU A 172 -9.99 2.53 -5.33
C LEU A 172 -9.55 1.43 -6.28
N ILE A 173 -8.93 0.34 -5.80
CA ILE A 173 -8.56 -0.82 -6.63
C ILE A 173 -9.83 -1.51 -7.13
N GLY A 174 -10.81 -1.71 -6.24
CA GLY A 174 -12.12 -2.27 -6.54
C GLY A 174 -13.13 -1.27 -7.11
N PHE A 175 -12.68 -0.12 -7.65
CA PHE A 175 -13.57 0.94 -8.10
C PHE A 175 -14.59 0.45 -9.12
N TRP A 176 -14.16 -0.33 -10.09
CA TRP A 176 -15.03 -1.01 -11.05
C TRP A 176 -15.53 -2.36 -10.47
N PHE A 177 -16.32 -2.29 -9.40
CA PHE A 177 -16.77 -3.44 -8.62
C PHE A 177 -17.64 -4.45 -9.40
N LYS A 178 -18.19 -4.08 -10.56
CA LYS A 178 -18.83 -5.03 -11.48
C LYS A 178 -17.83 -5.98 -12.16
N LYS A 179 -16.55 -5.60 -12.22
CA LYS A 179 -15.48 -6.39 -12.80
C LYS A 179 -14.93 -7.36 -11.77
N GLN A 180 -15.11 -8.67 -11.97
CA GLN A 180 -14.68 -9.71 -11.02
C GLN A 180 -13.17 -9.66 -10.73
N SER A 181 -12.33 -9.37 -11.74
CA SER A 181 -10.87 -9.25 -11.54
C SER A 181 -10.51 -8.10 -10.60
N ALA A 182 -11.21 -6.95 -10.67
CA ALA A 182 -11.00 -5.82 -9.78
C ALA A 182 -11.39 -6.16 -8.33
N ASN A 183 -12.49 -6.90 -8.12
CA ASN A 183 -12.90 -7.34 -6.79
C ASN A 183 -11.89 -8.30 -6.17
N VAL A 184 -11.40 -9.29 -6.94
CA VAL A 184 -10.37 -10.23 -6.48
C VAL A 184 -9.06 -9.49 -6.17
N ALA A 185 -8.65 -8.55 -7.00
CA ALA A 185 -7.46 -7.74 -6.79
C ALA A 185 -7.56 -6.87 -5.53
N ALA A 186 -8.72 -6.24 -5.30
CA ALA A 186 -8.96 -5.42 -4.11
C ALA A 186 -8.93 -6.26 -2.83
N MET A 187 -9.60 -7.43 -2.81
CA MET A 187 -9.57 -8.36 -1.67
C MET A 187 -8.15 -8.87 -1.41
N LYS A 188 -7.41 -9.25 -2.46
CA LYS A 188 -6.03 -9.71 -2.34
C LYS A 188 -5.14 -8.62 -1.75
N ALA A 189 -5.26 -7.39 -2.24
CA ALA A 189 -4.51 -6.25 -1.72
C ALA A 189 -4.83 -6.01 -0.23
N PHE A 190 -6.10 -6.03 0.15
CA PHE A 190 -6.50 -5.83 1.54
C PHE A 190 -5.97 -6.93 2.47
N ILE A 191 -6.15 -8.21 2.10
CA ILE A 191 -5.72 -9.35 2.93
C ILE A 191 -4.20 -9.43 3.04
N ALA A 192 -3.47 -9.25 1.94
CA ALA A 192 -2.00 -9.28 1.96
C ALA A 192 -1.40 -8.17 2.84
N ASN A 193 -1.98 -6.97 2.79
CA ASN A 193 -1.59 -5.88 3.68
C ASN A 193 -1.93 -6.19 5.14
N ARG A 194 -3.10 -6.82 5.42
CA ARG A 194 -3.51 -7.18 6.78
C ARG A 194 -2.52 -8.12 7.47
N VAL A 195 -1.85 -8.99 6.73
CA VAL A 195 -0.76 -9.82 7.28
C VAL A 195 0.39 -8.96 7.79
N GLY A 196 0.80 -7.93 7.04
CA GLY A 196 1.78 -6.95 7.50
C GLY A 196 1.28 -6.13 8.70
N ASP A 197 0.01 -5.70 8.64
CA ASP A 197 -0.63 -4.89 9.68
C ASP A 197 -0.69 -5.65 11.03
N CYS A 198 -0.82 -6.99 11.03
CA CYS A 198 -0.69 -7.81 12.23
C CYS A 198 0.69 -7.65 12.88
N GLY A 199 1.77 -7.61 12.10
CA GLY A 199 3.10 -7.32 12.61
C GLY A 199 3.18 -5.94 13.28
N LEU A 200 2.61 -4.92 12.63
CA LEU A 200 2.60 -3.56 13.17
C LEU A 200 1.80 -3.46 14.48
N ILE A 201 0.63 -4.10 14.58
CA ILE A 201 -0.16 -4.14 15.82
C ILE A 201 0.62 -4.81 16.96
N LEU A 202 1.27 -5.94 16.67
CA LEU A 202 2.09 -6.64 17.68
C LEU A 202 3.28 -5.78 18.11
N ALA A 203 3.89 -5.03 17.19
CA ALA A 203 4.95 -4.07 17.54
C ALA A 203 4.42 -2.99 18.47
N ILE A 204 3.26 -2.38 18.17
CA ILE A 204 2.63 -1.34 19.02
C ILE A 204 2.30 -1.89 20.41
N ALA A 205 1.75 -3.10 20.50
CA ALA A 205 1.47 -3.74 21.77
C ALA A 205 2.74 -3.98 22.59
N LEU A 206 3.81 -4.48 21.95
CA LEU A 206 5.09 -4.71 22.62
C LEU A 206 5.76 -3.39 23.04
N ILE A 207 5.67 -2.33 22.23
CA ILE A 207 6.12 -0.99 22.57
C ILE A 207 5.40 -0.50 23.84
N PHE A 208 4.08 -0.60 23.89
CA PHE A 208 3.32 -0.18 25.06
C PHE A 208 3.69 -0.99 26.33
N LEU A 209 3.81 -2.31 26.19
CA LEU A 209 4.22 -3.18 27.30
C LEU A 209 5.63 -2.85 27.84
N THR A 210 6.53 -2.40 26.96
CA THR A 210 7.92 -2.12 27.32
C THR A 210 8.10 -0.71 27.88
N PHE A 211 7.47 0.29 27.26
CA PHE A 211 7.71 1.71 27.57
C PHE A 211 6.56 2.38 28.33
N GLY A 212 5.43 1.70 28.52
CA GLY A 212 4.23 2.28 29.14
C GLY A 212 3.56 3.40 28.32
N SER A 213 4.05 3.65 27.11
CA SER A 213 3.56 4.70 26.20
C SER A 213 3.68 4.26 24.73
N VAL A 214 2.86 4.88 23.88
CA VAL A 214 2.95 4.75 22.42
C VAL A 214 3.41 6.03 21.74
N ASP A 215 3.74 7.09 22.49
CA ASP A 215 4.20 8.37 21.95
C ASP A 215 5.66 8.28 21.51
N TYR A 216 5.97 8.80 20.33
CA TYR A 216 7.34 8.76 19.80
C TYR A 216 8.37 9.38 20.73
N ALA A 217 8.04 10.55 21.30
CA ALA A 217 8.98 11.26 22.19
C ALA A 217 9.33 10.42 23.43
N THR A 218 8.33 9.83 24.08
CA THR A 218 8.52 8.98 25.25
C THR A 218 9.29 7.70 24.93
N VAL A 219 8.93 7.03 23.83
CA VAL A 219 9.57 5.77 23.42
C VAL A 219 11.02 6.02 23.06
N PHE A 220 11.32 7.01 22.20
CA PHE A 220 12.68 7.25 21.71
C PHE A 220 13.62 7.76 22.80
N ALA A 221 13.12 8.55 23.77
CA ALA A 221 13.93 9.01 24.91
C ALA A 221 14.35 7.86 25.85
N ASN A 222 13.58 6.78 25.91
CA ASN A 222 13.79 5.67 26.84
C ASN A 222 14.45 4.43 26.22
N LEU A 223 14.84 4.46 24.95
CA LEU A 223 15.42 3.30 24.25
C LEU A 223 16.66 2.74 24.96
N ASN A 224 17.56 3.62 25.41
CA ASN A 224 18.81 3.22 26.06
C ASN A 224 18.58 2.46 27.40
N ASN A 225 17.45 2.68 28.06
CA ASN A 225 17.10 1.98 29.30
C ASN A 225 16.65 0.53 29.07
N HIS A 226 16.39 0.14 27.80
CA HIS A 226 15.82 -1.15 27.43
C HIS A 226 16.68 -1.95 26.44
N LEU A 227 17.97 -1.60 26.27
CA LEU A 227 18.88 -2.26 25.32
C LEU A 227 18.98 -3.77 25.58
N ASP A 228 19.10 -4.17 26.83
CA ASP A 228 19.24 -5.58 27.21
C ASP A 228 17.91 -6.24 27.62
N SER A 229 16.79 -5.54 27.42
CA SER A 229 15.47 -6.07 27.78
C SER A 229 15.09 -7.28 26.94
N LYS A 230 14.56 -8.31 27.60
CA LYS A 230 14.10 -9.55 27.00
C LYS A 230 12.70 -9.87 27.47
N PHE A 231 11.95 -10.56 26.64
CA PHE A 231 10.68 -11.17 27.01
C PHE A 231 10.64 -12.63 26.57
N THR A 232 9.84 -13.42 27.27
CA THR A 232 9.79 -14.88 27.05
C THR A 232 8.42 -15.27 26.48
N VAL A 233 8.41 -16.01 25.38
CA VAL A 233 7.22 -16.62 24.79
C VAL A 233 7.50 -18.12 24.62
N LEU A 234 6.63 -18.98 25.15
CA LEU A 234 6.75 -20.43 25.04
C LEU A 234 8.15 -20.95 25.48
N ASN A 235 8.72 -20.37 26.55
CA ASN A 235 10.06 -20.66 27.07
C ASN A 235 11.23 -20.28 26.14
N ILE A 236 11.00 -19.45 25.13
CA ILE A 236 12.04 -18.89 24.27
C ILE A 236 12.22 -17.41 24.60
N GLU A 237 13.46 -16.99 24.87
CA GLU A 237 13.81 -15.60 25.14
C GLU A 237 14.02 -14.84 23.82
N PHE A 238 13.43 -13.66 23.73
CA PHE A 238 13.56 -12.74 22.60
C PHE A 238 14.07 -11.38 23.09
N ALA A 239 15.03 -10.80 22.36
CA ALA A 239 15.45 -9.42 22.58
C ALA A 239 14.31 -8.46 22.21
N THR A 240 13.89 -7.62 23.14
CA THR A 240 12.67 -6.80 23.00
C THR A 240 12.79 -5.81 21.86
N LEU A 241 13.86 -5.01 21.80
CA LEU A 241 14.03 -3.99 20.75
C LEU A 241 14.18 -4.61 19.36
N GLU A 242 14.96 -5.70 19.22
CA GLU A 242 15.10 -6.42 17.95
C GLU A 242 13.74 -6.93 17.45
N THR A 243 12.93 -7.48 18.37
CA THR A 243 11.58 -7.97 18.01
C THR A 243 10.67 -6.83 17.60
N ILE A 244 10.68 -5.69 18.30
CA ILE A 244 9.92 -4.50 17.91
C ILE A 244 10.32 -4.04 16.52
N ALA A 245 11.62 -3.92 16.24
CA ALA A 245 12.12 -3.48 14.93
C ALA A 245 11.70 -4.43 13.80
N ILE A 246 11.80 -5.75 13.99
CA ILE A 246 11.38 -6.74 13.00
C ILE A 246 9.87 -6.68 12.75
N LEU A 247 9.06 -6.56 13.82
CA LEU A 247 7.60 -6.46 13.70
C LEU A 247 7.17 -5.17 13.01
N LEU A 248 7.82 -4.03 13.28
CA LEU A 248 7.62 -2.77 12.55
C LEU A 248 7.97 -2.96 11.07
N PHE A 249 9.07 -3.64 10.78
CA PHE A 249 9.48 -3.90 9.40
C PHE A 249 8.53 -4.86 8.67
N ILE A 250 7.97 -5.88 9.35
CA ILE A 250 6.93 -6.74 8.75
C ILE A 250 5.71 -5.90 8.36
N GLY A 251 5.29 -4.94 9.19
CA GLY A 251 4.28 -3.95 8.83
C GLY A 251 4.66 -3.17 7.57
N ALA A 252 5.89 -2.66 7.53
CA ALA A 252 6.43 -1.93 6.38
C ALA A 252 6.47 -2.79 5.11
N MET A 253 6.85 -4.08 5.20
CA MET A 253 6.86 -5.02 4.08
C MET A 253 5.50 -5.16 3.42
N GLY A 254 4.41 -5.15 4.19
CA GLY A 254 3.04 -5.24 3.69
C GLY A 254 2.71 -4.07 2.76
N LYS A 255 2.76 -2.85 3.26
CA LYS A 255 2.42 -1.64 2.48
C LYS A 255 3.39 -1.36 1.34
N SER A 256 4.69 -1.63 1.56
CA SER A 256 5.73 -1.38 0.56
C SER A 256 6.05 -2.58 -0.32
N ALA A 257 5.22 -3.60 -0.30
CA ALA A 257 5.27 -4.75 -1.20
C ALA A 257 6.67 -5.38 -1.30
N GLN A 258 7.33 -5.63 -0.16
CA GLN A 258 8.60 -6.34 -0.14
C GLN A 258 8.40 -7.84 -0.36
N ILE A 259 9.45 -8.53 -0.75
CA ILE A 259 9.39 -9.97 -1.06
C ILE A 259 8.68 -10.73 0.07
N GLY A 260 7.77 -11.63 -0.31
CA GLY A 260 6.85 -12.31 0.61
C GLY A 260 5.48 -11.62 0.69
N LEU A 261 5.37 -10.29 0.76
CA LEU A 261 4.10 -9.55 0.82
C LEU A 261 3.82 -8.69 -0.42
N HIS A 262 4.54 -8.91 -1.53
CA HIS A 262 4.47 -8.10 -2.76
C HIS A 262 3.34 -8.46 -3.72
N VAL A 263 2.70 -9.63 -3.57
CA VAL A 263 1.79 -10.23 -4.57
C VAL A 263 0.57 -9.39 -4.94
N TRP A 264 0.19 -8.45 -4.09
CA TRP A 264 -0.95 -7.56 -4.32
C TRP A 264 -0.65 -6.40 -5.27
N LEU A 265 0.63 -5.97 -5.35
CA LEU A 265 1.01 -4.70 -5.97
C LEU A 265 0.69 -4.67 -7.48
N ALA A 266 1.04 -5.73 -8.21
CA ALA A 266 0.79 -5.81 -9.66
C ALA A 266 -0.68 -6.03 -9.99
N ASP A 267 -1.43 -6.71 -9.11
CA ASP A 267 -2.86 -6.93 -9.31
C ASP A 267 -3.68 -5.67 -8.98
N ALA A 268 -3.15 -4.75 -8.15
CA ALA A 268 -3.73 -3.42 -7.93
C ALA A 268 -3.84 -2.59 -9.22
N MET A 269 -3.19 -3.00 -10.32
CA MET A 269 -3.32 -2.38 -11.65
C MET A 269 -4.71 -2.56 -12.28
N GLU A 270 -5.60 -3.36 -11.70
CA GLU A 270 -7.01 -3.45 -12.11
C GLU A 270 -7.79 -2.15 -11.86
N GLY A 271 -7.36 -1.32 -10.92
CA GLY A 271 -7.92 0.02 -10.69
C GLY A 271 -7.60 1.02 -11.81
N PRO A 272 -8.31 2.17 -11.86
CA PRO A 272 -8.02 3.25 -12.82
C PRO A 272 -6.58 3.75 -12.71
N THR A 273 -5.97 4.16 -13.83
CA THR A 273 -4.54 4.55 -13.86
C THR A 273 -4.17 5.70 -12.91
N PRO A 274 -5.01 6.73 -12.68
CA PRO A 274 -4.71 7.75 -11.66
C PRO A 274 -4.55 7.17 -10.24
N VAL A 275 -5.30 6.12 -9.92
CA VAL A 275 -5.13 5.38 -8.64
C VAL A 275 -3.75 4.72 -8.58
N SER A 276 -3.34 4.07 -9.67
CA SER A 276 -2.01 3.46 -9.76
C SER A 276 -0.91 4.52 -9.55
N ALA A 277 -1.04 5.70 -10.18
CA ALA A 277 -0.10 6.79 -9.97
C ALA A 277 -0.05 7.23 -8.50
N LEU A 278 -1.20 7.42 -7.84
CA LEU A 278 -1.27 7.89 -6.47
C LEU A 278 -0.71 6.85 -5.48
N ILE A 279 -1.15 5.60 -5.56
CA ILE A 279 -0.71 4.51 -4.67
C ILE A 279 0.80 4.28 -4.78
N HIS A 280 1.35 4.26 -6.01
CA HIS A 280 2.71 3.79 -6.27
C HIS A 280 3.76 4.89 -6.29
N ALA A 281 3.40 6.18 -6.40
CA ALA A 281 4.39 7.24 -6.48
C ALA A 281 4.72 7.84 -5.11
N ALA A 282 3.71 8.30 -4.35
CA ALA A 282 3.93 9.20 -3.23
C ALA A 282 3.23 8.79 -1.92
N THR A 283 2.44 7.69 -1.92
CA THR A 283 1.53 7.44 -0.81
C THR A 283 1.69 6.04 -0.21
N MET A 284 0.73 5.12 -0.42
CA MET A 284 0.63 3.86 0.31
C MET A 284 1.94 3.06 0.35
N VAL A 285 2.60 2.90 -0.81
CA VAL A 285 3.82 2.09 -0.87
C VAL A 285 5.04 2.77 -0.25
N THR A 286 5.01 4.09 -0.08
CA THR A 286 6.07 4.85 0.60
C THR A 286 5.89 4.89 2.12
N ALA A 287 4.70 4.53 2.63
CA ALA A 287 4.40 4.52 4.05
C ALA A 287 5.31 3.59 4.86
N GLY A 288 5.69 2.42 4.31
CA GLY A 288 6.63 1.52 4.99
C GLY A 288 8.05 2.08 5.08
N VAL A 289 8.53 2.74 4.02
CA VAL A 289 9.82 3.43 4.04
C VAL A 289 9.81 4.56 5.05
N PHE A 290 8.74 5.38 5.06
CA PHE A 290 8.53 6.42 6.06
C PHE A 290 8.54 5.86 7.48
N LEU A 291 7.86 4.74 7.74
CA LEU A 291 7.83 4.09 9.06
C LEU A 291 9.24 3.72 9.55
N VAL A 292 10.05 3.08 8.70
CA VAL A 292 11.42 2.69 9.06
C VAL A 292 12.28 3.92 9.34
N ILE A 293 12.19 4.96 8.51
CA ILE A 293 12.93 6.21 8.72
C ILE A 293 12.46 6.93 9.99
N ARG A 294 11.14 6.99 10.26
CA ARG A 294 10.58 7.57 11.49
C ARG A 294 11.07 6.85 12.74
N CYS A 295 11.25 5.54 12.65
CA CYS A 295 11.74 4.71 13.73
C CYS A 295 13.26 4.48 13.67
N SER A 296 14.02 5.34 12.97
CA SER A 296 15.48 5.19 12.83
C SER A 296 16.19 5.00 14.17
N ALA A 297 15.74 5.68 15.23
CA ALA A 297 16.31 5.50 16.58
C ALA A 297 16.19 4.06 17.10
N ILE A 298 15.11 3.33 16.80
CA ILE A 298 14.95 1.92 17.15
C ILE A 298 15.86 1.05 16.28
N PHE A 299 15.85 1.28 14.96
CA PHE A 299 16.63 0.48 14.02
C PHE A 299 18.14 0.62 14.21
N GLU A 300 18.64 1.80 14.55
CA GLU A 300 20.07 2.02 14.83
C GLU A 300 20.59 1.19 16.01
N LEU A 301 19.73 0.86 16.96
CA LEU A 301 20.06 0.05 18.13
C LEU A 301 19.83 -1.46 17.92
N THR A 302 19.40 -1.87 16.71
CA THR A 302 19.01 -3.25 16.41
C THR A 302 19.74 -3.78 15.16
N PRO A 303 21.00 -4.21 15.27
CA PRO A 303 21.85 -4.60 14.13
C PRO A 303 21.30 -5.77 13.32
N PHE A 304 20.67 -6.75 13.98
CA PHE A 304 20.04 -7.87 13.28
C PHE A 304 18.87 -7.43 12.43
N ALA A 305 18.00 -6.55 12.95
CA ALA A 305 16.90 -5.99 12.18
C ALA A 305 17.39 -5.16 10.99
N LEU A 306 18.45 -4.34 11.15
CA LEU A 306 19.07 -3.60 10.03
C LEU A 306 19.59 -4.54 8.94
N SER A 307 20.27 -5.62 9.34
CA SER A 307 20.75 -6.64 8.40
C SER A 307 19.59 -7.29 7.65
N PHE A 308 18.51 -7.62 8.35
CA PHE A 308 17.30 -8.18 7.77
C PHE A 308 16.64 -7.22 6.76
N VAL A 309 16.51 -5.94 7.11
CA VAL A 309 16.00 -4.89 6.20
C VAL A 309 16.88 -4.77 4.95
N THR A 310 18.21 -4.81 5.11
CA THR A 310 19.17 -4.76 3.99
C THR A 310 18.97 -5.91 3.03
N ILE A 311 18.93 -7.14 3.55
CA ILE A 311 18.78 -8.36 2.73
C ILE A 311 17.45 -8.37 1.99
N ILE A 312 16.35 -8.14 2.70
CA ILE A 312 15.00 -8.15 2.10
C ILE A 312 14.86 -7.04 1.06
N GLY A 313 15.38 -5.83 1.35
CA GLY A 313 15.36 -4.72 0.39
C GLY A 313 16.14 -5.05 -0.89
N ALA A 314 17.37 -5.56 -0.76
CA ALA A 314 18.23 -5.91 -1.90
C ALA A 314 17.62 -7.05 -2.73
N LEU A 315 17.11 -8.10 -2.09
CA LEU A 315 16.42 -9.19 -2.77
C LEU A 315 15.16 -8.71 -3.48
N THR A 316 14.37 -7.82 -2.86
CA THR A 316 13.16 -7.25 -3.47
C THR A 316 13.51 -6.42 -4.70
N ALA A 317 14.56 -5.60 -4.64
CA ALA A 317 15.01 -4.80 -5.76
C ALA A 317 15.33 -5.67 -6.99
N PHE A 318 16.10 -6.72 -6.81
CA PHE A 318 16.50 -7.63 -7.89
C PHE A 318 15.34 -8.51 -8.37
N PHE A 319 14.62 -9.15 -7.47
CA PHE A 319 13.48 -10.02 -7.75
C PHE A 319 12.43 -9.30 -8.61
N SER A 320 12.00 -8.11 -8.18
CA SER A 320 10.97 -7.35 -8.89
C SER A 320 11.45 -6.88 -10.28
N ALA A 321 12.72 -6.51 -10.41
CA ALA A 321 13.31 -6.15 -11.70
C ALA A 321 13.32 -7.33 -12.69
N THR A 322 13.57 -8.56 -12.21
CA THR A 322 13.49 -9.76 -13.06
C THR A 322 12.07 -9.99 -13.59
N ILE A 323 11.04 -9.77 -12.78
CA ILE A 323 9.65 -9.91 -13.20
C ILE A 323 9.27 -8.84 -14.23
N ALA A 324 9.64 -7.57 -13.98
CA ALA A 324 9.36 -6.45 -14.89
C ALA A 324 9.90 -6.70 -16.31
N LEU A 325 11.01 -7.44 -16.42
CA LEU A 325 11.65 -7.79 -17.68
C LEU A 325 10.73 -8.57 -18.64
N THR A 326 9.86 -9.43 -18.12
CA THR A 326 9.03 -10.35 -18.91
C THR A 326 7.55 -9.97 -18.98
N GLN A 327 7.09 -9.04 -18.13
CA GLN A 327 5.70 -8.57 -18.18
C GLN A 327 5.41 -7.81 -19.48
N ASN A 328 4.15 -7.86 -19.93
CA ASN A 328 3.71 -7.25 -21.19
C ASN A 328 2.67 -6.13 -20.97
N ASP A 329 2.05 -6.06 -19.82
CA ASP A 329 1.14 -4.97 -19.45
C ASP A 329 1.96 -3.75 -19.03
N ILE A 330 1.69 -2.59 -19.66
CA ILE A 330 2.43 -1.34 -19.43
C ILE A 330 2.37 -0.90 -17.97
N LYS A 331 1.20 -1.02 -17.30
CA LYS A 331 1.04 -0.68 -15.88
C LYS A 331 1.78 -1.66 -14.97
N LYS A 332 1.73 -2.97 -15.27
CA LYS A 332 2.42 -3.99 -14.47
C LYS A 332 3.93 -3.86 -14.54
N ILE A 333 4.51 -3.50 -15.70
CA ILE A 333 5.95 -3.22 -15.82
C ILE A 333 6.33 -2.06 -14.89
N ILE A 334 5.58 -0.96 -14.92
CA ILE A 334 5.85 0.21 -14.07
C ILE A 334 5.62 -0.13 -12.58
N ALA A 335 4.64 -0.98 -12.24
CA ALA A 335 4.38 -1.42 -10.88
C ALA A 335 5.54 -2.26 -10.31
N TYR A 336 6.04 -3.25 -11.05
CA TYR A 336 7.22 -4.02 -10.62
C TYR A 336 8.47 -3.16 -10.53
N SER A 337 8.60 -2.16 -11.39
CA SER A 337 9.68 -1.19 -11.23
C SER A 337 9.55 -0.33 -9.98
N THR A 338 8.31 -0.07 -9.50
CA THR A 338 8.09 0.58 -8.18
C THR A 338 8.54 -0.33 -7.04
N CYS A 339 8.13 -1.59 -7.05
CA CYS A 339 8.56 -2.58 -6.06
C CYS A 339 10.10 -2.67 -5.99
N SER A 340 10.78 -2.66 -7.14
CA SER A 340 12.24 -2.63 -7.22
C SER A 340 12.82 -1.37 -6.57
N GLN A 341 12.28 -0.16 -6.84
CA GLN A 341 12.78 1.09 -6.25
C GLN A 341 12.53 1.17 -4.73
N LEU A 342 11.41 0.63 -4.25
CA LEU A 342 11.18 0.48 -2.81
C LEU A 342 12.22 -0.43 -2.15
N GLY A 343 12.62 -1.52 -2.83
CA GLY A 343 13.74 -2.34 -2.39
C GLY A 343 15.03 -1.56 -2.22
N TYR A 344 15.34 -0.62 -3.15
CA TYR A 344 16.49 0.29 -2.99
C TYR A 344 16.38 1.16 -1.74
N MET A 345 15.19 1.73 -1.47
CA MET A 345 14.98 2.56 -0.29
C MET A 345 15.15 1.75 1.00
N PHE A 346 14.68 0.50 1.03
CA PHE A 346 14.83 -0.35 2.21
C PHE A 346 16.27 -0.81 2.45
N PHE A 347 17.00 -1.25 1.45
CA PHE A 347 18.39 -1.59 1.73
C PHE A 347 19.22 -0.34 2.08
N ALA A 348 18.86 0.85 1.58
CA ALA A 348 19.45 2.09 2.05
C ALA A 348 19.16 2.33 3.55
N CYS A 349 17.92 2.17 3.99
CA CYS A 349 17.57 2.23 5.41
C CYS A 349 18.36 1.18 6.22
N GLY A 350 18.48 -0.05 5.72
CA GLY A 350 19.17 -1.14 6.40
C GLY A 350 20.68 -0.92 6.56
N VAL A 351 21.30 -0.12 5.68
CA VAL A 351 22.69 0.32 5.84
C VAL A 351 22.82 1.69 6.54
N SER A 352 21.77 2.15 7.20
CA SER A 352 21.67 3.44 7.92
C SER A 352 21.73 4.69 7.03
N ALA A 353 21.53 4.54 5.72
CA ALA A 353 21.45 5.63 4.76
C ALA A 353 20.01 6.16 4.62
N TYR A 354 19.41 6.61 5.72
CA TYR A 354 18.00 7.07 5.77
C TYR A 354 17.79 8.33 4.93
N GLN A 355 18.76 9.27 4.93
CA GLN A 355 18.67 10.50 4.16
C GLN A 355 18.66 10.22 2.64
N PRO A 356 19.55 9.39 2.06
CA PRO A 356 19.43 8.91 0.69
C PRO A 356 18.09 8.22 0.40
N ALA A 357 17.56 7.43 1.35
CA ALA A 357 16.29 6.73 1.19
C ALA A 357 15.11 7.71 1.06
N ILE A 358 14.96 8.68 1.96
CA ILE A 358 13.88 9.68 1.87
C ILE A 358 14.05 10.63 0.69
N PHE A 359 15.28 10.99 0.36
CA PHE A 359 15.56 11.78 -0.82
C PHE A 359 15.16 11.06 -2.11
N HIS A 360 15.48 9.76 -2.20
CA HIS A 360 15.03 8.94 -3.33
C HIS A 360 13.51 8.77 -3.35
N LEU A 361 12.86 8.65 -2.20
CA LEU A 361 11.41 8.64 -2.09
C LEU A 361 10.80 9.93 -2.68
N ALA A 362 11.33 11.09 -2.34
CA ALA A 362 10.85 12.36 -2.85
C ALA A 362 11.02 12.50 -4.37
N THR A 363 12.18 12.14 -4.92
CA THR A 363 12.42 12.17 -6.38
C THR A 363 11.59 11.10 -7.11
N HIS A 364 11.47 9.91 -6.51
CA HIS A 364 10.66 8.79 -7.00
C HIS A 364 9.19 9.19 -7.19
N ALA A 365 8.64 9.98 -6.29
CA ALA A 365 7.27 10.44 -6.39
C ALA A 365 7.00 11.18 -7.71
N PHE A 366 7.92 12.03 -8.16
CA PHE A 366 7.78 12.77 -9.42
C PHE A 366 7.86 11.86 -10.64
N PHE A 367 8.94 11.10 -10.79
CA PHE A 367 9.10 10.32 -12.02
C PHE A 367 8.17 9.09 -12.09
N LYS A 368 7.73 8.55 -10.95
CA LYS A 368 6.75 7.45 -10.97
C LYS A 368 5.34 7.93 -11.28
N ALA A 369 4.91 9.05 -10.69
CA ALA A 369 3.64 9.66 -11.08
C ALA A 369 3.66 10.00 -12.58
N LEU A 370 4.77 10.57 -13.08
CA LEU A 370 4.94 10.86 -14.50
C LEU A 370 4.80 9.61 -15.37
N LEU A 371 5.49 8.52 -15.03
CA LEU A 371 5.44 7.27 -15.81
C LEU A 371 4.04 6.65 -15.80
N PHE A 372 3.37 6.57 -14.64
CA PHE A 372 2.02 6.02 -14.58
C PHE A 372 1.00 6.86 -15.32
N LEU A 373 1.03 8.18 -15.14
CA LEU A 373 0.09 9.07 -15.83
C LEU A 373 0.37 9.10 -17.34
N SER A 374 1.65 9.05 -17.77
CA SER A 374 1.99 8.90 -19.18
C SER A 374 1.50 7.56 -19.76
N ALA A 375 1.63 6.46 -19.01
CA ALA A 375 1.05 5.18 -19.40
C ALA A 375 -0.49 5.27 -19.50
N GLY A 376 -1.14 6.01 -18.59
CA GLY A 376 -2.57 6.29 -18.70
C GLY A 376 -2.94 7.04 -19.97
N SER A 377 -2.13 8.02 -20.37
CA SER A 377 -2.32 8.75 -21.65
C SER A 377 -2.12 7.84 -22.86
N VAL A 378 -1.15 6.90 -22.83
CA VAL A 378 -0.99 5.88 -23.87
C VAL A 378 -2.22 4.98 -23.94
N ILE A 379 -2.69 4.46 -22.80
CA ILE A 379 -3.88 3.58 -22.73
C ILE A 379 -5.12 4.30 -23.25
N HIS A 380 -5.30 5.59 -22.92
CA HIS A 380 -6.40 6.41 -23.43
C HIS A 380 -6.31 6.57 -24.95
N ALA A 381 -5.15 6.88 -25.50
CA ALA A 381 -4.93 7.00 -26.94
C ALA A 381 -5.10 5.68 -27.70
N MET A 382 -4.90 4.53 -27.03
CA MET A 382 -4.98 3.18 -27.62
C MET A 382 -6.28 2.45 -27.26
N HIS A 383 -7.38 3.18 -27.01
CA HIS A 383 -8.71 2.60 -26.72
C HIS A 383 -8.66 1.51 -25.64
N HIS A 384 -8.01 1.82 -24.51
CA HIS A 384 -7.85 0.96 -23.32
C HIS A 384 -6.95 -0.30 -23.49
N GLU A 385 -6.21 -0.43 -24.60
CA GLU A 385 -5.22 -1.51 -24.73
C GLU A 385 -4.05 -1.26 -23.75
N GLN A 386 -3.63 -2.30 -23.04
CA GLN A 386 -2.55 -2.26 -22.05
C GLN A 386 -1.35 -3.12 -22.45
N ASP A 387 -1.51 -4.05 -23.40
CA ASP A 387 -0.43 -4.93 -23.85
C ASP A 387 0.49 -4.20 -24.84
N ILE A 388 1.74 -3.95 -24.42
CA ILE A 388 2.75 -3.27 -25.24
C ILE A 388 3.08 -4.02 -26.54
N ARG A 389 2.76 -5.32 -26.63
CA ARG A 389 2.96 -6.13 -27.83
C ARG A 389 1.96 -5.80 -28.95
N LYS A 390 0.81 -5.21 -28.59
CA LYS A 390 -0.24 -4.77 -29.49
C LYS A 390 -0.16 -3.29 -29.82
N MET A 391 0.92 -2.59 -29.41
CA MET A 391 1.19 -1.18 -29.69
C MET A 391 2.28 -1.07 -30.79
N GLY A 392 2.92 0.06 -30.91
CA GLY A 392 4.06 0.33 -31.79
C GLY A 392 3.83 1.48 -32.76
N GLY A 393 4.89 2.23 -33.05
CA GLY A 393 4.87 3.33 -34.03
C GLY A 393 4.07 4.58 -33.64
N ILE A 394 3.56 4.66 -32.40
CA ILE A 394 2.63 5.72 -31.97
C ILE A 394 3.30 7.06 -31.60
N TYR A 395 4.63 7.16 -31.59
CA TYR A 395 5.35 8.37 -31.15
C TYR A 395 4.96 9.65 -31.93
N LYS A 396 4.56 9.52 -33.22
CA LYS A 396 4.11 10.66 -34.04
C LYS A 396 2.68 11.11 -33.72
N LYS A 397 1.85 10.19 -33.20
CA LYS A 397 0.46 10.46 -32.84
C LYS A 397 0.33 11.15 -31.48
N ILE A 398 1.21 10.79 -30.53
CA ILE A 398 1.22 11.31 -29.15
C ILE A 398 2.62 11.79 -28.74
N PRO A 399 3.16 12.83 -29.41
CA PRO A 399 4.55 13.27 -29.23
C PRO A 399 4.83 13.84 -27.83
N ILE A 400 3.86 14.52 -27.18
CA ILE A 400 4.04 15.07 -25.84
C ILE A 400 4.09 13.92 -24.82
N THR A 401 3.14 13.01 -24.86
CA THR A 401 3.13 11.83 -23.99
C THR A 401 4.40 10.99 -24.18
N TYR A 402 4.90 10.85 -25.41
CA TYR A 402 6.16 10.19 -25.71
C TYR A 402 7.35 10.87 -25.02
N ALA A 403 7.47 12.21 -25.11
CA ALA A 403 8.51 12.95 -24.44
C ALA A 403 8.46 12.82 -22.92
N MET A 404 7.26 12.85 -22.32
CA MET A 404 7.05 12.66 -20.88
C MET A 404 7.49 11.27 -20.42
N MET A 405 7.17 10.22 -21.21
CA MET A 405 7.60 8.85 -20.91
C MET A 405 9.13 8.70 -20.99
N TRP A 406 9.80 9.38 -21.92
CA TRP A 406 11.26 9.44 -21.99
C TRP A 406 11.88 10.08 -20.76
N ILE A 407 11.37 11.25 -20.35
CA ILE A 407 11.85 11.98 -19.16
C ILE A 407 11.72 11.07 -17.92
N GLY A 408 10.57 10.45 -17.72
CA GLY A 408 10.34 9.56 -16.59
C GLY A 408 11.25 8.33 -16.63
N SER A 409 11.51 7.76 -17.81
CA SER A 409 12.39 6.59 -17.96
C SER A 409 13.86 6.91 -17.74
N LEU A 410 14.34 8.10 -18.20
CA LEU A 410 15.68 8.57 -17.94
C LEU A 410 15.90 8.87 -16.45
N ALA A 411 14.91 9.48 -15.80
CA ALA A 411 14.95 9.71 -14.36
C ALA A 411 14.98 8.39 -13.57
N LEU A 412 14.17 7.41 -13.94
CA LEU A 412 14.14 6.09 -13.33
C LEU A 412 15.47 5.32 -13.51
N ALA A 413 16.07 5.41 -14.68
CA ALA A 413 17.36 4.77 -14.98
C ALA A 413 18.55 5.43 -14.24
N GLY A 414 18.38 6.67 -13.78
CA GLY A 414 19.43 7.42 -13.08
C GLY A 414 20.40 8.10 -14.04
N PHE A 415 19.92 8.71 -15.12
CA PHE A 415 20.74 9.49 -16.05
C PHE A 415 20.86 10.93 -15.58
N PRO A 416 22.08 11.54 -15.65
CA PRO A 416 22.21 12.97 -15.44
C PRO A 416 21.55 13.77 -16.59
N PRO A 417 20.90 14.92 -16.36
CA PRO A 417 20.76 15.62 -15.09
C PRO A 417 19.48 15.29 -14.30
N PHE A 418 18.81 14.19 -14.60
CA PHE A 418 17.52 13.84 -14.02
C PHE A 418 17.61 13.51 -12.52
N ALA A 419 16.50 13.69 -11.81
CA ALA A 419 16.44 13.58 -10.36
C ALA A 419 16.88 12.22 -9.80
N GLY A 420 16.59 11.13 -10.51
CA GLY A 420 16.99 9.78 -10.12
C GLY A 420 18.50 9.54 -10.07
N PHE A 421 19.29 10.28 -10.88
CA PHE A 421 20.76 10.23 -10.82
C PHE A 421 21.27 10.60 -9.43
N PHE A 422 20.84 11.74 -8.91
CA PHE A 422 21.31 12.23 -7.61
C PHE A 422 20.90 11.32 -6.45
N SER A 423 19.72 10.76 -6.49
CA SER A 423 19.16 10.01 -5.36
C SER A 423 19.50 8.53 -5.38
N LYS A 424 19.46 7.86 -6.54
CA LYS A 424 19.75 6.44 -6.67
C LYS A 424 21.25 6.14 -6.52
N ASP A 425 22.10 6.99 -7.09
CA ASP A 425 23.54 6.83 -6.98
C ASP A 425 23.99 7.00 -5.53
N ALA A 426 23.42 7.96 -4.78
CA ALA A 426 23.66 8.11 -3.36
C ALA A 426 23.29 6.84 -2.55
N ILE A 427 22.21 6.15 -2.90
CA ILE A 427 21.84 4.87 -2.27
C ILE A 427 22.90 3.80 -2.56
N LEU A 428 23.33 3.67 -3.80
CA LEU A 428 24.31 2.64 -4.20
C LEU A 428 25.69 2.93 -3.58
N GLU A 429 26.12 4.18 -3.59
CA GLU A 429 27.36 4.59 -2.94
C GLU A 429 27.31 4.35 -1.43
N SER A 430 26.19 4.66 -0.77
CA SER A 430 25.99 4.35 0.65
C SER A 430 26.10 2.85 0.95
N ALA A 431 25.49 2.00 0.11
CA ALA A 431 25.55 0.56 0.29
C ALA A 431 26.97 0.02 0.13
N PHE A 432 27.77 0.58 -0.80
CA PHE A 432 29.16 0.18 -1.01
C PHE A 432 30.09 0.63 0.12
N MET A 433 29.92 1.88 0.58
CA MET A 433 30.78 2.51 1.62
C MET A 433 30.38 2.07 3.03
N SER A 434 29.16 1.56 3.24
CA SER A 434 28.68 1.17 4.57
C SER A 434 29.56 0.07 5.18
N HIS A 435 29.73 0.16 6.51
CA HIS A 435 30.39 -0.87 7.32
C HIS A 435 29.44 -2.06 7.66
N SER A 436 28.25 -2.10 7.04
CA SER A 436 27.31 -3.20 7.19
C SER A 436 27.84 -4.49 6.54
N GLU A 437 27.65 -5.61 7.22
CA GLU A 437 28.02 -6.94 6.71
C GLU A 437 27.42 -7.24 5.33
N PHE A 438 26.19 -6.77 5.08
CA PHE A 438 25.45 -6.98 3.84
C PHE A 438 25.48 -5.79 2.88
N GLY A 439 26.25 -4.74 3.14
CA GLY A 439 26.30 -3.54 2.30
C GLY A 439 26.79 -3.84 0.88
N LYS A 440 27.91 -4.60 0.74
CA LYS A 440 28.45 -4.98 -0.57
C LYS A 440 27.52 -5.94 -1.33
N PHE A 441 26.81 -6.83 -0.63
CA PHE A 441 25.78 -7.67 -1.22
C PHE A 441 24.62 -6.84 -1.79
N ALA A 442 24.13 -5.86 -1.02
CA ALA A 442 23.10 -4.93 -1.47
C ALA A 442 23.54 -4.07 -2.66
N PHE A 443 24.79 -3.60 -2.66
CA PHE A 443 25.38 -2.90 -3.81
C PHE A 443 25.40 -3.77 -5.06
N ALA A 444 25.86 -5.01 -4.98
CA ALA A 444 25.93 -5.92 -6.14
C ALA A 444 24.55 -6.19 -6.74
N LEU A 445 23.56 -6.51 -5.89
CA LEU A 445 22.16 -6.69 -6.35
C LEU A 445 21.55 -5.39 -6.84
N GLY A 446 21.92 -4.25 -6.25
CA GLY A 446 21.50 -2.92 -6.69
C GLY A 446 22.03 -2.62 -8.11
N ILE A 447 23.29 -2.87 -8.42
CA ILE A 447 23.86 -2.67 -9.76
C ILE A 447 23.18 -3.62 -10.77
N ALA A 448 22.99 -4.89 -10.43
CA ALA A 448 22.25 -5.82 -11.28
C ALA A 448 20.80 -5.33 -11.55
N SER A 449 20.13 -4.83 -10.52
CA SER A 449 18.79 -4.26 -10.65
C SER A 449 18.77 -2.97 -11.49
N ALA A 450 19.83 -2.14 -11.43
CA ALA A 450 20.00 -0.96 -12.27
C ALA A 450 20.06 -1.31 -13.75
N PHE A 451 20.85 -2.35 -14.10
CA PHE A 451 20.90 -2.90 -15.46
C PHE A 451 19.51 -3.34 -15.94
N LEU A 452 18.83 -4.17 -15.14
CA LEU A 452 17.49 -4.65 -15.48
C LEU A 452 16.48 -3.50 -15.60
N THR A 453 16.58 -2.49 -14.72
CA THR A 453 15.71 -1.29 -14.73
C THR A 453 15.82 -0.54 -16.05
N ALA A 454 17.04 -0.26 -16.49
CA ALA A 454 17.26 0.39 -17.78
C ALA A 454 16.74 -0.49 -18.93
N PHE A 455 17.01 -1.80 -18.91
CA PHE A 455 16.60 -2.70 -19.98
C PHE A 455 15.06 -2.79 -20.12
N TYR A 456 14.31 -3.05 -19.05
CA TYR A 456 12.85 -3.17 -19.17
C TYR A 456 12.16 -1.84 -19.46
N SER A 457 12.70 -0.71 -19.00
CA SER A 457 12.16 0.61 -19.29
C SER A 457 12.30 0.94 -20.79
N TRP A 458 13.43 0.65 -21.40
CA TRP A 458 13.62 0.83 -22.84
C TRP A 458 12.89 -0.23 -23.66
N ARG A 459 12.76 -1.47 -23.17
CA ARG A 459 11.86 -2.45 -23.74
C ARG A 459 10.43 -1.91 -23.85
N LEU A 460 9.92 -1.32 -22.75
CA LEU A 460 8.60 -0.69 -22.75
C LEU A 460 8.52 0.44 -23.77
N LEU A 461 9.48 1.37 -23.77
CA LEU A 461 9.52 2.49 -24.72
C LEU A 461 9.57 2.04 -26.18
N PHE A 462 10.45 1.11 -26.51
CA PHE A 462 10.62 0.67 -27.88
C PHE A 462 9.41 -0.11 -28.38
N LEU A 463 8.84 -0.98 -27.57
CA LEU A 463 7.64 -1.73 -27.97
C LEU A 463 6.39 -0.85 -28.04
N THR A 464 6.26 0.15 -27.19
CA THR A 464 5.08 1.03 -27.20
C THR A 464 5.16 2.06 -28.33
N PHE A 465 6.28 2.77 -28.47
CA PHE A 465 6.35 3.97 -29.32
C PHE A 465 7.04 3.75 -30.65
N HIS A 466 7.95 2.78 -30.77
CA HIS A 466 8.77 2.58 -31.96
C HIS A 466 8.42 1.29 -32.73
N GLY A 467 9.10 1.10 -33.85
CA GLY A 467 8.87 -0.04 -34.73
C GLY A 467 7.60 0.09 -35.58
N HIS A 468 7.19 -1.02 -36.20
CA HIS A 468 5.92 -1.10 -36.94
C HIS A 468 4.75 -1.16 -35.97
N THR A 469 3.63 -0.55 -36.36
CA THR A 469 2.39 -0.68 -35.59
C THR A 469 1.92 -2.12 -35.56
N ARG A 470 1.49 -2.58 -34.40
CA ARG A 470 0.88 -3.88 -34.17
C ARG A 470 -0.55 -3.75 -33.68
N ALA A 471 -1.03 -2.49 -33.57
CA ALA A 471 -2.41 -2.18 -33.28
C ALA A 471 -3.28 -2.42 -34.51
N ASP A 472 -4.57 -2.62 -34.29
CA ASP A 472 -5.54 -2.60 -35.37
C ASP A 472 -5.59 -1.22 -36.04
N HIS A 473 -5.96 -1.18 -37.33
CA HIS A 473 -5.95 0.03 -38.12
C HIS A 473 -6.85 1.12 -37.56
N HIS A 474 -8.03 0.75 -37.07
CA HIS A 474 -8.98 1.70 -36.46
C HIS A 474 -8.40 2.37 -35.21
N THR A 475 -7.87 1.62 -34.26
CA THR A 475 -7.25 2.15 -33.03
C THR A 475 -6.05 3.05 -33.35
N PHE A 476 -5.20 2.65 -34.31
CA PHE A 476 -4.03 3.45 -34.65
C PHE A 476 -4.40 4.76 -35.34
N GLU A 477 -5.40 4.77 -36.25
CA GLU A 477 -5.80 6.01 -36.94
C GLU A 477 -6.42 7.04 -36.02
N HIS A 478 -7.23 6.60 -35.05
CA HIS A 478 -7.92 7.48 -34.12
C HIS A 478 -7.05 7.85 -32.88
N ALA A 479 -5.84 7.29 -32.81
CA ALA A 479 -4.91 7.65 -31.73
C ALA A 479 -4.53 9.15 -31.80
N HIS A 480 -4.78 9.87 -30.72
CA HIS A 480 -4.52 11.31 -30.59
C HIS A 480 -4.00 11.64 -29.19
N GLU A 481 -3.42 12.84 -29.06
CA GLU A 481 -2.88 13.32 -27.79
C GLU A 481 -3.98 13.54 -26.76
N SER A 482 -3.66 13.32 -25.51
CA SER A 482 -4.58 13.50 -24.38
C SER A 482 -5.01 14.96 -24.19
N PRO A 483 -6.17 15.23 -23.55
CA PRO A 483 -6.64 16.59 -23.30
C PRO A 483 -5.70 17.36 -22.35
N LYS A 484 -5.78 18.70 -22.36
CA LYS A 484 -4.92 19.58 -21.54
C LYS A 484 -4.98 19.28 -20.05
N THR A 485 -6.13 18.86 -19.52
CA THR A 485 -6.31 18.46 -18.13
C THR A 485 -5.42 17.27 -17.73
N MET A 486 -5.06 16.42 -18.69
CA MET A 486 -4.13 15.32 -18.50
C MET A 486 -2.67 15.74 -18.75
N LEU A 487 -2.43 16.58 -19.77
CA LEU A 487 -1.07 17.00 -20.16
C LEU A 487 -0.42 17.96 -19.16
N ILE A 488 -1.17 18.87 -18.54
CA ILE A 488 -0.63 19.84 -17.56
C ILE A 488 0.02 19.12 -16.36
N PRO A 489 -0.63 18.14 -15.71
CA PRO A 489 0.01 17.34 -14.66
C PRO A 489 1.31 16.65 -15.12
N LEU A 490 1.32 16.09 -16.33
CA LEU A 490 2.53 15.46 -16.88
C LEU A 490 3.66 16.44 -17.02
N PHE A 491 3.39 17.65 -17.52
CA PHE A 491 4.39 18.69 -17.68
C PHE A 491 4.98 19.13 -16.32
N ILE A 492 4.13 19.36 -15.31
CA ILE A 492 4.58 19.74 -13.96
C ILE A 492 5.43 18.62 -13.33
N LEU A 493 4.99 17.36 -13.45
CA LEU A 493 5.76 16.22 -12.94
C LEU A 493 7.09 16.03 -13.68
N SER A 494 7.16 16.37 -14.98
CA SER A 494 8.40 16.30 -15.74
C SER A 494 9.45 17.30 -15.24
N ILE A 495 9.01 18.52 -14.86
CA ILE A 495 9.89 19.52 -14.22
C ILE A 495 10.47 18.97 -12.91
N GLY A 496 9.63 18.37 -12.04
CA GLY A 496 10.10 17.71 -10.83
C GLY A 496 11.06 16.56 -11.12
N SER A 497 10.77 15.74 -12.14
CA SER A 497 11.62 14.61 -12.54
C SER A 497 12.99 15.02 -13.07
N ILE A 498 13.13 16.25 -13.58
CA ILE A 498 14.41 16.83 -14.03
C ILE A 498 15.15 17.51 -12.88
N PHE A 499 14.46 18.41 -12.16
CA PHE A 499 15.12 19.38 -11.27
C PHE A 499 15.11 19.03 -9.78
N ALA A 500 14.18 18.17 -9.29
CA ALA A 500 14.06 17.90 -7.86
C ALA A 500 15.34 17.32 -7.25
N GLY A 501 16.11 16.52 -8.01
CA GLY A 501 17.39 15.99 -7.55
C GLY A 501 18.42 17.08 -7.30
N PHE A 502 18.60 17.98 -8.25
CA PHE A 502 19.53 19.10 -8.14
C PHE A 502 19.12 20.06 -7.00
N ILE A 503 17.83 20.37 -6.89
CA ILE A 503 17.30 21.22 -5.81
C ILE A 503 17.56 20.59 -4.44
N GLY A 504 17.28 19.28 -4.30
CA GLY A 504 17.47 18.55 -3.05
C GLY A 504 18.92 18.55 -2.57
N VAL A 505 19.87 18.34 -3.46
CA VAL A 505 21.30 18.32 -3.11
C VAL A 505 21.83 19.74 -2.87
N LYS A 506 21.59 20.66 -3.79
CA LYS A 506 22.26 21.98 -3.78
C LYS A 506 21.62 22.97 -2.82
N TYR A 507 20.29 23.02 -2.75
CA TYR A 507 19.56 24.05 -1.98
C TYR A 507 19.01 23.53 -0.66
N LEU A 508 18.57 22.27 -0.61
CA LEU A 508 18.01 21.69 0.60
C LEU A 508 19.02 20.90 1.45
N ALA A 509 20.24 20.70 0.95
CA ALA A 509 21.29 19.95 1.64
C ALA A 509 20.84 18.57 2.18
N MET A 510 19.96 17.87 1.45
CA MET A 510 19.36 16.60 1.89
C MET A 510 20.39 15.47 2.03
N LEU A 511 21.54 15.57 1.36
CA LEU A 511 22.64 14.59 1.43
C LEU A 511 23.88 15.17 2.13
N SER A 512 23.77 16.30 2.83
CA SER A 512 24.88 16.89 3.54
C SER A 512 25.05 16.26 4.92
N ALA A 513 26.28 15.93 5.30
CA ALA A 513 26.59 15.52 6.67
C ALA A 513 26.60 16.72 7.62
N GLN A 514 27.03 17.89 7.12
CA GLN A 514 26.98 19.16 7.85
C GLN A 514 25.72 19.93 7.45
N ASN A 515 25.01 20.52 8.41
CA ASN A 515 23.74 21.23 8.17
C ASN A 515 22.65 20.39 7.49
N ASN A 516 22.55 19.12 7.88
CA ASN A 516 21.56 18.21 7.34
C ASN A 516 20.15 18.75 7.52
N PHE A 517 19.37 18.71 6.44
CA PHE A 517 17.97 19.10 6.46
C PHE A 517 17.13 18.28 7.45
N PHE A 518 17.47 16.99 7.64
CA PHE A 518 16.72 16.04 8.46
C PHE A 518 17.26 15.85 9.88
N SER A 519 18.15 16.73 10.36
CA SER A 519 18.81 16.56 11.67
C SER A 519 17.88 16.52 12.87
N ASP A 520 16.65 17.04 12.73
CA ASP A 520 15.63 17.07 13.79
C ASP A 520 14.70 15.84 13.81
N ALA A 521 14.74 15.03 12.74
CA ALA A 521 13.75 13.98 12.51
C ALA A 521 14.34 12.58 12.30
N ILE A 522 15.61 12.48 11.89
CA ILE A 522 16.29 11.22 11.60
C ILE A 522 17.46 11.04 12.55
N PHE A 523 17.43 9.96 13.31
CA PHE A 523 18.53 9.57 14.17
C PHE A 523 19.49 8.64 13.43
N VAL A 524 20.77 8.91 13.53
CA VAL A 524 21.87 8.05 13.07
C VAL A 524 22.87 7.93 14.22
N SER A 525 23.31 6.71 14.52
CA SER A 525 24.29 6.48 15.57
C SER A 525 25.66 7.10 15.22
N GLU A 526 26.42 7.51 16.22
CA GLU A 526 27.76 8.11 16.03
C GLU A 526 28.69 7.22 15.21
N ALA A 527 28.61 5.91 15.39
CA ALA A 527 29.40 4.93 14.65
C ALA A 527 29.11 4.91 13.12
N ARG A 528 27.99 5.50 12.67
CA ARG A 528 27.54 5.52 11.27
C ARG A 528 27.33 6.94 10.74
N ALA A 529 27.54 7.95 11.57
CA ALA A 529 27.32 9.35 11.23
C ALA A 529 28.20 9.84 10.05
N ASP A 530 29.38 9.25 9.88
CA ASP A 530 30.30 9.61 8.80
C ASP A 530 29.96 9.05 7.44
N LEU A 531 29.00 8.14 7.32
CA LEU A 531 28.62 7.49 6.06
C LEU A 531 28.33 8.51 4.94
N LEU A 532 27.64 9.62 5.26
CA LEU A 532 27.34 10.67 4.28
C LEU A 532 28.61 11.42 3.80
N ASN A 533 29.64 11.54 4.63
CA ASN A 533 30.93 12.09 4.23
C ASN A 533 31.69 11.08 3.35
N GLU A 534 31.67 9.80 3.72
CA GLU A 534 32.37 8.73 3.00
C GLU A 534 31.83 8.53 1.57
N ILE A 535 30.53 8.77 1.32
CA ILE A 535 29.95 8.72 -0.04
C ILE A 535 30.72 9.64 -1.00
N HIS A 536 31.11 10.83 -0.57
CA HIS A 536 31.86 11.77 -1.41
C HIS A 536 33.26 11.24 -1.81
N HIS A 537 33.81 10.31 -1.03
CA HIS A 537 35.12 9.69 -1.26
C HIS A 537 35.02 8.31 -1.92
N SER A 538 33.81 7.89 -2.36
CA SER A 538 33.61 6.61 -3.04
C SER A 538 34.47 6.50 -4.31
N PRO A 539 35.02 5.29 -4.63
CA PRO A 539 35.83 5.08 -5.83
C PRO A 539 35.08 5.46 -7.11
N LEU A 540 35.79 6.06 -8.08
CA LEU A 540 35.21 6.51 -9.35
C LEU A 540 34.43 5.41 -10.07
N ILE A 541 34.90 4.16 -10.00
CA ILE A 541 34.21 3.02 -10.62
C ILE A 541 32.84 2.78 -9.99
N VAL A 542 32.69 3.01 -8.67
CA VAL A 542 31.40 2.86 -7.96
C VAL A 542 30.44 3.95 -8.41
N LYS A 543 30.92 5.19 -8.55
CA LYS A 543 30.12 6.34 -9.05
C LYS A 543 29.66 6.15 -10.49
N LEU A 544 30.49 5.60 -11.35
CA LEU A 544 30.18 5.43 -12.77
C LEU A 544 29.43 4.13 -13.07
N ALA A 545 29.52 3.12 -12.22
CA ALA A 545 28.92 1.80 -12.47
C ALA A 545 27.42 1.84 -12.79
N PRO A 546 26.55 2.57 -12.07
CA PRO A 546 25.11 2.61 -12.37
C PRO A 546 24.84 3.19 -13.76
N MET A 547 25.55 4.23 -14.15
CA MET A 547 25.41 4.88 -15.45
C MET A 547 25.91 3.97 -16.57
N LEU A 548 27.07 3.34 -16.41
CA LEU A 548 27.67 2.45 -17.43
C LEU A 548 26.76 1.23 -17.70
N VAL A 549 26.29 0.56 -16.63
CA VAL A 549 25.39 -0.59 -16.81
C VAL A 549 24.05 -0.18 -17.43
N SER A 550 23.55 1.02 -17.14
CA SER A 550 22.33 1.56 -17.76
C SER A 550 22.53 1.84 -19.25
N ILE A 551 23.66 2.40 -19.67
CA ILE A 551 23.98 2.62 -21.10
C ILE A 551 24.04 1.28 -21.84
N ILE A 552 24.75 0.29 -21.27
CA ILE A 552 24.84 -1.05 -21.86
C ILE A 552 23.45 -1.68 -22.00
N ALA A 553 22.63 -1.59 -20.96
CA ALA A 553 21.28 -2.14 -20.96
C ALA A 553 20.38 -1.50 -22.04
N ILE A 554 20.48 -0.16 -22.23
CA ILE A 554 19.74 0.57 -23.26
C ILE A 554 20.19 0.14 -24.64
N ALA A 555 21.50 0.04 -24.89
CA ALA A 555 22.04 -0.40 -26.15
C ALA A 555 21.59 -1.83 -26.50
N LEU A 556 21.58 -2.72 -25.53
CA LEU A 556 21.06 -4.09 -25.68
C LEU A 556 19.56 -4.10 -25.94
N ALA A 557 18.76 -3.29 -25.23
CA ALA A 557 17.34 -3.18 -25.47
C ALA A 557 17.04 -2.65 -26.89
N TYR A 558 17.80 -1.65 -27.37
CA TYR A 558 17.71 -1.17 -28.74
C TYR A 558 18.00 -2.27 -29.75
N TRP A 559 19.09 -3.04 -29.52
CA TRP A 559 19.44 -4.15 -30.40
C TRP A 559 18.31 -5.19 -30.46
N PHE A 560 17.77 -5.59 -29.32
CA PHE A 560 16.78 -6.66 -29.20
C PHE A 560 15.42 -6.29 -29.78
N TYR A 561 14.98 -5.04 -29.57
CA TYR A 561 13.59 -4.66 -29.89
C TYR A 561 13.46 -3.79 -31.15
N ILE A 562 14.57 -3.24 -31.68
CA ILE A 562 14.56 -2.41 -32.90
C ILE A 562 15.34 -3.06 -34.02
N LYS A 563 16.57 -3.56 -33.77
CA LYS A 563 17.44 -4.11 -34.82
C LYS A 563 17.15 -5.57 -35.10
N GLN A 564 17.05 -6.42 -34.08
CA GLN A 564 16.95 -7.87 -34.20
C GLN A 564 15.78 -8.45 -33.40
N THR A 565 14.57 -8.15 -33.83
CA THR A 565 13.31 -8.43 -33.14
C THR A 565 13.00 -9.92 -32.92
N SER A 566 13.76 -10.83 -33.55
CA SER A 566 13.66 -12.29 -33.32
C SER A 566 14.40 -12.77 -32.05
N LEU A 567 15.44 -12.03 -31.61
CA LEU A 567 16.28 -12.41 -30.47
C LEU A 567 15.52 -12.64 -29.15
N PRO A 568 14.58 -11.78 -28.73
CA PRO A 568 13.84 -12.00 -27.49
C PRO A 568 13.12 -13.36 -27.48
N ASN A 569 12.50 -13.74 -28.61
CA ASN A 569 11.79 -15.00 -28.74
C ASN A 569 12.75 -16.21 -28.71
N GLN A 570 13.93 -16.09 -29.32
CA GLN A 570 14.96 -17.14 -29.29
C GLN A 570 15.50 -17.34 -27.89
N LEU A 571 15.82 -16.24 -27.17
CA LEU A 571 16.29 -16.29 -25.80
C LEU A 571 15.23 -16.87 -24.86
N ALA A 572 13.96 -16.50 -25.01
CA ALA A 572 12.87 -17.06 -24.23
C ALA A 572 12.72 -18.57 -24.43
N LYS A 573 12.98 -19.08 -25.64
CA LYS A 573 13.00 -20.53 -25.93
C LYS A 573 14.22 -21.22 -25.34
N ASN A 574 15.40 -20.61 -25.47
CA ASN A 574 16.66 -21.20 -24.99
C ASN A 574 16.75 -21.19 -23.47
N LEU A 575 16.27 -20.13 -22.82
CA LEU A 575 16.25 -19.96 -21.36
C LEU A 575 14.83 -20.17 -20.79
N LYS A 576 14.12 -21.20 -21.30
CA LYS A 576 12.70 -21.45 -20.98
C LYS A 576 12.42 -21.50 -19.48
N LEU A 577 13.30 -22.11 -18.69
CA LEU A 577 13.11 -22.19 -17.23
C LEU A 577 13.14 -20.79 -16.59
N ALA A 578 14.18 -20.01 -16.86
CA ALA A 578 14.34 -18.66 -16.31
C ALA A 578 13.20 -17.73 -16.79
N TYR A 579 12.82 -17.83 -18.08
CA TYR A 579 11.70 -17.08 -18.63
C TYR A 579 10.39 -17.44 -17.93
N ASN A 580 10.09 -18.71 -17.74
CA ASN A 580 8.85 -19.15 -17.07
C ASN A 580 8.80 -18.72 -15.60
N ILE A 581 9.92 -18.80 -14.87
CA ILE A 581 10.01 -18.32 -13.48
C ILE A 581 9.70 -16.82 -13.42
N SER A 582 10.35 -16.03 -14.24
CA SER A 582 10.15 -14.57 -14.29
C SER A 582 8.72 -14.20 -14.74
N PHE A 583 8.23 -14.81 -15.81
CA PHE A 583 6.90 -14.53 -16.38
C PHE A 583 5.77 -14.89 -15.41
N ASN A 584 5.87 -16.02 -14.71
CA ASN A 584 4.92 -16.46 -13.68
C ASN A 584 5.23 -15.87 -12.30
N LYS A 585 5.93 -14.72 -12.23
CA LYS A 585 6.18 -13.98 -10.98
C LYS A 585 6.82 -14.86 -9.89
N TRP A 586 7.74 -15.76 -10.26
CA TRP A 586 8.40 -16.76 -9.40
C TRP A 586 7.40 -17.70 -8.70
N TYR A 587 6.21 -17.88 -9.24
CA TYR A 587 5.15 -18.74 -8.73
C TYR A 587 4.68 -18.43 -7.30
N PHE A 588 4.85 -17.20 -6.82
CA PHE A 588 4.40 -16.83 -5.49
C PHE A 588 2.89 -16.91 -5.33
N ASP A 589 2.13 -16.56 -6.36
CA ASP A 589 0.67 -16.66 -6.36
C ASP A 589 0.21 -18.12 -6.20
N GLU A 590 0.83 -19.04 -6.94
CA GLU A 590 0.54 -20.48 -6.90
C GLU A 590 0.96 -21.12 -5.58
N ILE A 591 2.12 -20.71 -5.04
CA ILE A 591 2.60 -21.15 -3.72
C ILE A 591 1.62 -20.73 -2.63
N TYR A 592 1.16 -19.48 -2.64
CA TYR A 592 0.21 -18.97 -1.65
C TYR A 592 -1.18 -19.61 -1.80
N ASP A 593 -1.65 -19.83 -3.02
CA ASP A 593 -2.89 -20.58 -3.25
C ASP A 593 -2.82 -21.99 -2.66
N LYS A 594 -1.68 -22.69 -2.85
CA LYS A 594 -1.48 -24.06 -2.38
C LYS A 594 -1.31 -24.15 -0.86
N ILE A 595 -0.56 -23.20 -0.26
CA ILE A 595 -0.18 -23.30 1.17
C ILE A 595 -1.23 -22.62 2.07
N PHE A 596 -1.85 -21.53 1.64
CA PHE A 596 -2.75 -20.74 2.49
C PHE A 596 -4.20 -20.78 2.01
N VAL A 597 -4.48 -20.46 0.74
CA VAL A 597 -5.86 -20.24 0.28
C VAL A 597 -6.66 -21.54 0.23
N LYS A 598 -6.13 -22.58 -0.42
CA LYS A 598 -6.80 -23.89 -0.51
C LYS A 598 -6.99 -24.58 0.85
N PRO A 599 -5.98 -24.62 1.74
CA PRO A 599 -6.18 -25.15 3.09
C PRO A 599 -7.21 -24.37 3.89
N ALA A 600 -7.16 -23.03 3.87
CA ALA A 600 -8.14 -22.21 4.58
C ALA A 600 -9.58 -22.47 4.10
N ARG A 601 -9.80 -22.57 2.78
CA ARG A 601 -11.11 -22.95 2.23
C ARG A 601 -11.55 -24.34 2.69
N LYS A 602 -10.65 -25.34 2.66
CA LYS A 602 -10.96 -26.69 3.14
C LYS A 602 -11.33 -26.73 4.62
N ILE A 603 -10.60 -25.96 5.46
CA ILE A 603 -10.90 -25.83 6.89
C ILE A 603 -12.26 -25.16 7.06
N GLY A 604 -12.55 -24.08 6.32
CA GLY A 604 -13.84 -23.40 6.34
C GLY A 604 -15.00 -24.34 5.93
N ASP A 605 -14.85 -25.09 4.84
CA ASP A 605 -15.85 -26.06 4.39
C ASP A 605 -16.07 -27.17 5.43
N LEU A 606 -14.99 -27.63 6.08
CA LEU A 606 -15.07 -28.66 7.14
C LEU A 606 -15.77 -28.10 8.37
N ALA A 607 -15.41 -26.89 8.80
CA ALA A 607 -16.03 -26.21 9.92
C ALA A 607 -17.53 -25.98 9.67
N TRP A 608 -17.90 -25.49 8.50
CA TRP A 608 -19.29 -25.31 8.11
C TRP A 608 -20.08 -26.64 8.17
N ARG A 609 -19.56 -27.71 7.56
CA ARG A 609 -20.27 -29.00 7.51
C ARG A 609 -20.38 -29.68 8.87
N ILE A 610 -19.35 -29.58 9.71
CA ILE A 610 -19.30 -30.25 11.01
C ILE A 610 -19.88 -29.37 12.11
N ILE A 611 -19.34 -28.15 12.26
CA ILE A 611 -19.71 -27.27 13.38
C ILE A 611 -21.09 -26.66 13.13
N ASP A 612 -21.29 -25.98 12.01
CA ASP A 612 -22.54 -25.27 11.78
C ASP A 612 -23.68 -26.25 11.51
N VAL A 613 -23.55 -27.11 10.49
CA VAL A 613 -24.67 -27.98 10.06
C VAL A 613 -24.93 -29.12 11.02
N LYS A 614 -23.88 -29.86 11.49
CA LYS A 614 -24.12 -31.05 12.33
C LYS A 614 -24.26 -30.72 13.81
N ILE A 615 -23.53 -29.73 14.34
CA ILE A 615 -23.55 -29.41 15.78
C ILE A 615 -24.53 -28.28 16.03
N ILE A 616 -24.32 -27.09 15.49
CA ILE A 616 -25.12 -25.90 15.81
C ILE A 616 -26.57 -26.09 15.35
N ASP A 617 -26.80 -26.53 14.12
CA ASP A 617 -28.12 -26.76 13.58
C ASP A 617 -28.64 -28.15 13.93
N GLY A 618 -27.77 -29.15 13.94
CA GLY A 618 -28.15 -30.57 14.17
C GLY A 618 -28.63 -30.84 15.57
N VAL A 619 -28.06 -30.20 16.62
CA VAL A 619 -28.49 -30.44 18.01
C VAL A 619 -29.92 -29.91 18.27
N PRO A 620 -30.26 -28.63 17.94
CA PRO A 620 -31.63 -28.15 18.11
C PRO A 620 -32.66 -28.94 17.27
N ASN A 621 -32.31 -29.23 16.01
CA ASN A 621 -33.21 -30.01 15.13
C ASN A 621 -33.36 -31.44 15.61
N GLY A 622 -32.31 -32.07 16.14
CA GLY A 622 -32.37 -33.39 16.77
C GLY A 622 -33.24 -33.40 18.00
N LEU A 623 -33.13 -32.41 18.88
CA LEU A 623 -34.00 -32.23 20.03
C LEU A 623 -35.46 -32.04 19.62
N ALA A 624 -35.72 -31.20 18.64
CA ALA A 624 -37.06 -30.99 18.07
C ALA A 624 -37.64 -32.30 17.50
N HIS A 625 -36.82 -33.12 16.83
CA HIS A 625 -37.23 -34.43 16.32
C HIS A 625 -37.54 -35.41 17.46
N LEU A 626 -36.72 -35.45 18.51
CA LEU A 626 -36.98 -36.25 19.71
C LEU A 626 -38.28 -35.82 20.39
N CYS A 627 -38.53 -34.52 20.55
CA CYS A 627 -39.82 -34.00 21.07
C CYS A 627 -40.98 -34.41 20.19
N LYS A 628 -40.86 -34.38 18.87
CA LYS A 628 -41.89 -34.83 17.94
C LYS A 628 -42.16 -36.32 18.05
N LEU A 629 -41.13 -37.16 18.16
CA LEU A 629 -41.25 -38.58 18.39
C LEU A 629 -41.95 -38.86 19.74
N GLY A 630 -41.54 -38.19 20.80
CA GLY A 630 -42.18 -38.26 22.12
C GLY A 630 -43.65 -37.87 22.05
N SER A 631 -43.98 -36.77 21.38
CA SER A 631 -45.36 -36.33 21.16
C SER A 631 -46.18 -37.36 20.41
N THR A 632 -45.64 -38.00 19.37
CA THR A 632 -46.37 -39.04 18.62
C THR A 632 -46.66 -40.31 19.47
N VAL A 633 -45.78 -40.65 20.41
CA VAL A 633 -46.00 -41.75 21.34
C VAL A 633 -47.03 -41.35 22.38
N VAL A 634 -46.91 -40.21 23.01
CA VAL A 634 -47.82 -39.68 24.04
C VAL A 634 -49.22 -39.46 23.47
N SER A 635 -49.34 -38.93 22.24
CA SER A 635 -50.65 -38.72 21.60
C SER A 635 -51.45 -40.02 21.36
N LYS A 636 -50.77 -41.17 21.25
CA LYS A 636 -51.50 -42.50 21.18
C LYS A 636 -52.21 -42.86 22.47
N VAL A 637 -51.81 -42.30 23.60
CA VAL A 637 -52.51 -42.49 24.89
C VAL A 637 -53.79 -41.65 24.92
N GLN A 638 -53.89 -40.62 24.13
CA GLN A 638 -55.09 -39.80 23.96
C GLN A 638 -56.05 -40.50 22.99
N THR A 639 -56.88 -41.37 23.49
CA THR A 639 -57.84 -42.19 22.70
C THR A 639 -59.00 -41.41 22.13
N GLY A 640 -59.24 -40.15 22.61
CA GLY A 640 -60.40 -39.33 22.23
C GLY A 640 -61.74 -39.78 22.85
N PHE A 641 -61.77 -40.89 23.54
CA PHE A 641 -62.95 -41.39 24.19
C PHE A 641 -63.08 -40.96 25.65
N ILE A 642 -64.11 -40.20 25.98
CA ILE A 642 -64.33 -39.62 27.31
C ILE A 642 -64.32 -40.68 28.42
N PHE A 643 -64.86 -41.87 28.18
CA PHE A 643 -64.91 -42.90 29.19
C PHE A 643 -63.54 -43.47 29.58
N ASN A 644 -62.55 -43.46 28.67
CA ASN A 644 -61.17 -43.81 28.99
C ASN A 644 -60.54 -42.81 29.94
N TYR A 645 -60.76 -41.52 29.71
CA TYR A 645 -60.26 -40.50 30.60
C TYR A 645 -60.94 -40.53 31.96
N ALA A 646 -62.25 -40.70 31.98
CA ALA A 646 -63.05 -40.91 33.21
C ALA A 646 -62.57 -42.13 34.01
N LEU A 647 -62.25 -43.26 33.31
CA LEU A 647 -61.71 -44.47 33.95
C LEU A 647 -60.32 -44.15 34.61
N TRP A 648 -59.43 -43.48 33.92
CA TRP A 648 -58.15 -43.15 34.51
C TRP A 648 -58.25 -42.12 35.64
N MET A 649 -59.19 -41.20 35.57
CA MET A 649 -59.48 -40.27 36.69
C MET A 649 -60.00 -40.99 37.90
N VAL A 650 -60.95 -41.95 37.70
CA VAL A 650 -61.50 -42.77 38.79
C VAL A 650 -60.45 -43.69 39.41
N LEU A 651 -59.58 -44.32 38.57
CA LEU A 651 -58.48 -45.12 39.07
C LEU A 651 -57.48 -44.34 39.85
N GLY A 652 -57.15 -43.11 39.38
CA GLY A 652 -56.31 -42.19 40.08
C GLY A 652 -56.86 -41.74 41.42
N LEU A 653 -58.16 -41.39 41.44
CA LEU A 653 -58.89 -41.06 42.67
C LEU A 653 -58.91 -42.20 43.68
N VAL A 654 -59.21 -43.40 43.20
CA VAL A 654 -59.18 -44.63 44.02
C VAL A 654 -57.82 -44.91 44.59
N GLY A 655 -56.73 -44.71 43.76
CA GLY A 655 -55.32 -44.78 44.19
C GLY A 655 -54.99 -43.82 45.28
N ILE A 656 -55.40 -42.53 45.12
CA ILE A 656 -55.20 -41.49 46.11
C ILE A 656 -55.94 -41.80 47.43
N ILE A 657 -57.21 -42.21 47.32
CA ILE A 657 -58.01 -42.60 48.49
C ILE A 657 -57.37 -43.80 49.20
N PHE A 658 -56.93 -44.79 48.44
CA PHE A 658 -56.26 -45.98 48.99
C PHE A 658 -54.96 -45.57 49.70
N TYR A 659 -54.15 -44.72 49.09
CA TYR A 659 -52.96 -44.23 49.69
C TYR A 659 -53.24 -43.43 50.98
N LEU A 660 -54.21 -42.54 50.98
CA LEU A 660 -54.66 -41.79 52.16
C LEU A 660 -55.18 -42.72 53.28
N VAL A 661 -55.96 -43.69 52.94
CA VAL A 661 -56.45 -44.67 53.93
C VAL A 661 -55.32 -45.48 54.56
N MET A 662 -54.37 -45.93 53.70
CA MET A 662 -53.18 -46.66 54.20
C MET A 662 -52.31 -45.82 55.05
N SER A 663 -52.09 -44.57 54.63
CA SER A 663 -51.32 -43.56 55.39
C SER A 663 -51.96 -43.19 56.72
N LEU A 664 -53.32 -42.98 56.78
CA LEU A 664 -54.07 -42.72 58.00
C LEU A 664 -54.09 -43.96 58.92
N LYS A 665 -54.14 -45.15 58.36
CA LYS A 665 -54.03 -46.38 59.12
C LYS A 665 -52.64 -46.57 59.73
N SER A 666 -51.59 -46.23 59.02
CA SER A 666 -50.17 -46.21 59.54
C SER A 666 -49.97 -45.22 60.66
N LEU A 667 -50.67 -44.06 60.60
CA LEU A 667 -50.66 -43.00 61.62
C LEU A 667 -51.59 -43.27 62.81
N GLY A 668 -52.29 -44.42 62.87
CA GLY A 668 -53.14 -44.77 63.98
C GLY A 668 -54.46 -43.96 64.10
N VAL A 669 -54.85 -43.23 63.05
CA VAL A 669 -56.02 -42.33 63.04
C VAL A 669 -57.32 -43.10 62.67
N ILE A 670 -57.18 -44.24 62.01
CA ILE A 670 -58.33 -45.14 61.67
C ILE A 670 -58.11 -46.48 62.40
N VAL A 671 -58.91 -46.73 63.40
CA VAL A 671 -59.01 -48.03 64.12
C VAL A 671 -59.88 -48.95 63.29
N LYS A 672 -59.58 -50.28 63.22
CA LYS A 672 -60.15 -51.38 62.44
C LYS A 672 -61.60 -51.25 62.04
#